data_cd7517f6f14fa0e17d197db24c1d4ff2
#
_entry.id   cd7517f6f14fa0e17d197db24c1d4ff2
#
_cell.length_a   1.000
_cell.length_b   1.000
_cell.length_c   1.000
_cell.angle_alpha   90.00
_cell.angle_beta   90.00
_cell.angle_gamma   90.00
#
_symmetry.space_group_name_H-M   'P 1'
#
loop_
_entity.id
_entity.type
_entity.pdbx_description
1 polymer ?
#
loop_
_entity_poly.entity_id
_entity_poly.type
_entity_poly.pdbx_seq_one_letter_code
_entity_poly.pdbx_strand_id
1 'polypeptide(L)'
;MGKKYVYLFTEGNGTMRELLGGKGANLAEMTNLGLPVPQGFTISTEACTQYYEDGKVINPEIQAEIMEYIAKMENITGKKFGDLENPLLVSVRSGARASMPGMMDTILNLGLNEQVVDVIAKKSNNPRWAWDCYRRFIQMYSDVVMEVGKKYFEELIDKMKEEKGVTLDVELGADDLKELALQFKAEYKAKIGANFPDDPKEQLMGAIKAVFRSWDNPRANVYRRDNDIPYSWGTAVNVQSMAFGNMGDDCGTGVAFTRDPATGNKGLFGEFLTNAQGEDVVAGVRTPMHISEMEQKFPEAYKKFVDVCDILEKHYRDMQDMEFTVEHGQLFMLQTRNGKRTAQAALKIACDLVDEGMRTEQEAVLMIDPRNLDTLLHPQFDAKAIKSATPIGKGLGASPGAACGKIVFTAEDAEAWKARGEKVILVRLETSPEDITGMKASQGILTVRGGMTSHAAVVARGMGSCCVSGCSAIIMDEANKKFSLGGKEFREGDYISIDGSTGNIYDGIIPTVDATIAGEFGRVMAWADKYRRLKVRTNADTPTDARKARELGAEGIGLCRTEHMFFEADRIAAFREMICSDTVEEREEALEKILPLQQGDFEKLYEAMEGDPVTIRFLDPPLHEFVPTEEADIKKLADSKGKTVEEIKAIIESLHEFNPMMGHRGCRLAVTYPEIAKMQTKAVIRAALNTLKAHPDWKIEPEIMIPLIGDIKELKFVKKVVVDTADAEIKAAGSNMKYEVGTMIEIPRAALTANQIASEAEFFCFGTNDLTQMTYGFSRDDSGKFLEAYYEAKIFENDPFAKLDQTGVGLLMEMAIEKGKKVRPSLHCGICGEHGGDPTSVEFCDKIGLDYVSCSPFRVPIARLAAAQAAIKDGRN
;
A
#
# COMPACT_ATOMS: atom_id res chain seq x y z
N MET A 1 -30.13 7.75 -30.41
CA MET A 1 -30.43 6.93 -29.21
C MET A 1 -29.59 7.51 -28.05
N GLY A 2 -30.23 7.77 -26.89
CA GLY A 2 -29.51 8.25 -25.73
C GLY A 2 -28.54 7.18 -25.17
N LYS A 3 -27.57 7.60 -24.37
CA LYS A 3 -26.63 6.71 -23.71
C LYS A 3 -27.36 5.80 -22.70
N LYS A 4 -26.99 4.53 -22.64
CA LYS A 4 -27.58 3.57 -21.70
C LYS A 4 -26.80 3.60 -20.37
N TYR A 5 -27.51 3.80 -19.26
CA TYR A 5 -26.93 3.86 -17.91
C TYR A 5 -27.36 2.71 -16.99
N VAL A 6 -28.42 1.99 -17.34
CA VAL A 6 -29.03 0.97 -16.48
C VAL A 6 -29.10 -0.36 -17.22
N TYR A 7 -28.79 -1.46 -16.50
CA TYR A 7 -28.72 -2.81 -17.09
C TYR A 7 -29.42 -3.82 -16.16
N LEU A 8 -30.36 -4.61 -16.70
CA LEU A 8 -30.87 -5.78 -15.97
C LEU A 8 -29.73 -6.78 -15.75
N PHE A 9 -29.83 -7.63 -14.73
CA PHE A 9 -28.84 -8.71 -14.55
C PHE A 9 -28.77 -9.61 -15.78
N THR A 10 -29.90 -9.84 -16.47
CA THR A 10 -29.94 -10.60 -17.71
C THR A 10 -29.33 -9.89 -18.92
N GLU A 11 -29.10 -8.60 -18.85
CA GLU A 11 -28.45 -7.80 -19.89
C GLU A 11 -26.94 -7.66 -19.72
N GLY A 12 -26.40 -8.06 -18.58
CA GLY A 12 -24.98 -7.96 -18.26
C GLY A 12 -24.26 -9.30 -18.24
N ASN A 13 -22.96 -9.27 -18.01
CA ASN A 13 -22.13 -10.46 -17.81
C ASN A 13 -20.88 -10.11 -17.00
N GLY A 14 -20.09 -11.13 -16.64
CA GLY A 14 -18.90 -11.00 -15.83
C GLY A 14 -17.75 -10.17 -16.43
N THR A 15 -17.76 -9.94 -17.75
CA THR A 15 -16.74 -9.13 -18.44
C THR A 15 -17.01 -7.63 -18.34
N MET A 16 -18.19 -7.22 -17.91
CA MET A 16 -18.62 -5.82 -17.84
C MET A 16 -18.29 -5.17 -16.50
N ARG A 17 -17.21 -5.58 -15.88
CA ARG A 17 -16.81 -5.12 -14.54
C ARG A 17 -16.55 -3.60 -14.46
N GLU A 18 -16.03 -3.01 -15.52
CA GLU A 18 -15.78 -1.56 -15.59
C GLU A 18 -17.09 -0.76 -15.51
N LEU A 19 -18.13 -1.26 -16.14
CA LEU A 19 -19.42 -0.60 -16.26
C LEU A 19 -20.37 -0.93 -15.10
N LEU A 20 -20.42 -2.21 -14.70
CA LEU A 20 -21.35 -2.72 -13.70
C LEU A 20 -20.76 -2.79 -12.29
N GLY A 21 -19.45 -2.54 -12.14
CA GLY A 21 -18.74 -2.81 -10.91
C GLY A 21 -18.53 -4.31 -10.68
N GLY A 22 -17.80 -4.67 -9.64
CA GLY A 22 -17.53 -6.08 -9.32
C GLY A 22 -18.80 -6.86 -8.95
N LYS A 23 -19.62 -6.29 -8.07
CA LYS A 23 -20.88 -6.94 -7.62
C LYS A 23 -21.89 -7.09 -8.75
N GLY A 24 -22.10 -6.03 -9.53
CA GLY A 24 -23.08 -6.04 -10.63
C GLY A 24 -22.71 -7.03 -11.72
N ALA A 25 -21.45 -7.07 -12.11
CA ALA A 25 -20.93 -8.03 -13.10
C ALA A 25 -21.11 -9.48 -12.61
N ASN A 26 -20.81 -9.74 -11.34
CA ASN A 26 -20.95 -11.09 -10.78
C ASN A 26 -22.42 -11.52 -10.61
N LEU A 27 -23.30 -10.61 -10.25
CA LEU A 27 -24.74 -10.89 -10.20
C LEU A 27 -25.28 -11.25 -11.59
N ALA A 28 -24.87 -10.51 -12.60
CA ALA A 28 -25.20 -10.80 -13.99
C ALA A 28 -24.65 -12.17 -14.44
N GLU A 29 -23.41 -12.46 -14.10
CA GLU A 29 -22.75 -13.72 -14.46
C GLU A 29 -23.44 -14.93 -13.78
N MET A 30 -23.74 -14.83 -12.49
CA MET A 30 -24.49 -15.89 -11.78
C MET A 30 -25.88 -16.11 -12.40
N THR A 31 -26.54 -15.03 -12.80
CA THR A 31 -27.84 -15.12 -13.49
C THR A 31 -27.71 -15.88 -14.80
N ASN A 32 -26.69 -15.57 -15.60
CA ASN A 32 -26.42 -16.26 -16.87
C ASN A 32 -26.05 -17.73 -16.69
N LEU A 33 -25.43 -18.09 -15.55
CA LEU A 33 -25.14 -19.48 -15.20
C LEU A 33 -26.38 -20.26 -14.73
N GLY A 34 -27.52 -19.61 -14.64
CA GLY A 34 -28.77 -20.25 -14.19
C GLY A 34 -28.85 -20.46 -12.68
N LEU A 35 -28.02 -19.77 -11.91
CA LEU A 35 -28.03 -19.88 -10.45
C LEU A 35 -29.19 -19.07 -9.85
N PRO A 36 -29.66 -19.43 -8.63
CA PRO A 36 -30.83 -18.80 -8.01
C PRO A 36 -30.45 -17.42 -7.44
N VAL A 37 -30.51 -16.40 -8.27
CA VAL A 37 -30.22 -15.01 -7.92
C VAL A 37 -31.52 -14.21 -7.91
N PRO A 38 -31.83 -13.49 -6.81
CA PRO A 38 -32.93 -12.54 -6.85
C PRO A 38 -32.70 -11.50 -7.95
N GLN A 39 -33.71 -11.28 -8.78
CA GLN A 39 -33.55 -10.43 -9.97
C GLN A 39 -33.44 -8.95 -9.63
N GLY A 40 -32.85 -8.19 -10.51
CA GLY A 40 -32.62 -6.79 -10.33
C GLY A 40 -31.93 -6.13 -11.51
N PHE A 41 -31.44 -4.93 -11.27
CA PHE A 41 -30.69 -4.17 -12.28
C PHE A 41 -29.51 -3.43 -11.63
N THR A 42 -28.55 -3.07 -12.46
CA THR A 42 -27.39 -2.29 -12.06
C THR A 42 -27.41 -0.93 -12.74
N ILE A 43 -27.25 0.12 -11.96
CA ILE A 43 -27.01 1.48 -12.44
C ILE A 43 -25.50 1.63 -12.59
N SER A 44 -25.03 1.95 -13.80
CA SER A 44 -23.62 1.87 -14.17
C SER A 44 -22.73 2.88 -13.45
N THR A 45 -21.44 2.61 -13.44
CA THR A 45 -20.40 3.53 -12.97
C THR A 45 -20.41 4.84 -13.76
N GLU A 46 -20.82 4.82 -15.01
CA GLU A 46 -20.95 6.02 -15.84
C GLU A 46 -22.06 6.95 -15.33
N ALA A 47 -23.13 6.41 -14.77
CA ALA A 47 -24.15 7.22 -14.12
C ALA A 47 -23.63 7.95 -12.88
N CYS A 48 -22.72 7.33 -12.13
CA CYS A 48 -22.03 7.94 -11.00
C CYS A 48 -21.14 9.10 -11.45
N THR A 49 -20.33 8.88 -12.48
CA THR A 49 -19.48 9.95 -13.04
C THR A 49 -20.32 11.12 -13.53
N GLN A 50 -21.43 10.84 -14.21
CA GLN A 50 -22.35 11.87 -14.67
C GLN A 50 -22.98 12.65 -13.52
N TYR A 51 -23.31 11.98 -12.42
CA TYR A 51 -23.81 12.60 -11.19
C TYR A 51 -22.84 13.68 -10.68
N TYR A 52 -21.53 13.40 -10.66
CA TYR A 52 -20.53 14.37 -10.22
C TYR A 52 -20.31 15.50 -11.26
N GLU A 53 -20.33 15.19 -12.54
CA GLU A 53 -20.27 16.20 -13.61
C GLU A 53 -21.44 17.17 -13.58
N ASP A 54 -22.63 16.68 -13.23
CA ASP A 54 -23.86 17.47 -13.13
C ASP A 54 -24.00 18.22 -11.77
N GLY A 55 -22.94 18.31 -11.00
CA GLY A 55 -22.94 19.04 -9.72
C GLY A 55 -23.65 18.30 -8.59
N LYS A 56 -23.48 16.99 -8.51
CA LYS A 56 -24.08 16.10 -7.49
C LYS A 56 -25.60 16.01 -7.57
N VAL A 57 -26.09 15.92 -8.79
CA VAL A 57 -27.50 15.75 -9.11
C VAL A 57 -27.66 14.60 -10.11
N ILE A 58 -28.65 13.76 -9.90
CA ILE A 58 -29.02 12.74 -10.88
C ILE A 58 -29.91 13.42 -11.92
N ASN A 59 -29.46 13.52 -13.18
CA ASN A 59 -30.20 14.24 -14.20
C ASN A 59 -31.52 13.54 -14.55
N PRO A 60 -32.50 14.28 -15.12
CA PRO A 60 -33.83 13.72 -15.43
C PRO A 60 -33.80 12.52 -16.37
N GLU A 61 -32.85 12.43 -17.29
CA GLU A 61 -32.71 11.33 -18.23
C GLU A 61 -32.36 10.02 -17.51
N ILE A 62 -31.37 10.08 -16.58
CA ILE A 62 -30.99 8.94 -15.76
C ILE A 62 -32.14 8.54 -14.82
N GLN A 63 -32.82 9.51 -14.20
CA GLN A 63 -33.98 9.24 -13.34
C GLN A 63 -35.09 8.50 -14.11
N ALA A 64 -35.40 8.93 -15.32
CA ALA A 64 -36.41 8.30 -16.17
C ALA A 64 -36.02 6.86 -16.52
N GLU A 65 -34.77 6.60 -16.83
CA GLU A 65 -34.25 5.26 -17.12
C GLU A 65 -34.34 4.35 -15.90
N ILE A 66 -34.01 4.83 -14.70
CA ILE A 66 -34.16 4.09 -13.45
C ILE A 66 -35.63 3.70 -13.26
N MET A 67 -36.57 4.60 -13.47
CA MET A 67 -38.01 4.31 -13.33
C MET A 67 -38.50 3.30 -14.37
N GLU A 68 -37.99 3.37 -15.60
CA GLU A 68 -38.26 2.37 -16.63
C GLU A 68 -37.80 0.97 -16.18
N TYR A 69 -36.62 0.88 -15.56
CA TYR A 69 -36.07 -0.41 -15.10
C TYR A 69 -36.78 -0.94 -13.85
N ILE A 70 -37.32 -0.08 -12.99
CA ILE A 70 -38.25 -0.51 -11.92
C ILE A 70 -39.48 -1.18 -12.54
N ALA A 71 -40.07 -0.61 -13.59
CA ALA A 71 -41.20 -1.21 -14.28
C ALA A 71 -40.85 -2.59 -14.88
N LYS A 72 -39.67 -2.73 -15.46
CA LYS A 72 -39.16 -4.01 -15.94
C LYS A 72 -39.00 -5.03 -14.81
N MET A 73 -38.47 -4.62 -13.66
CA MET A 73 -38.38 -5.48 -12.47
C MET A 73 -39.76 -5.94 -11.99
N GLU A 74 -40.72 -5.04 -11.96
CA GLU A 74 -42.10 -5.37 -11.60
C GLU A 74 -42.69 -6.47 -12.52
N ASN A 75 -42.40 -6.39 -13.80
CA ASN A 75 -42.83 -7.41 -14.75
C ASN A 75 -42.15 -8.77 -14.53
N ILE A 76 -40.84 -8.75 -14.25
CA ILE A 76 -40.04 -9.97 -13.99
C ILE A 76 -40.47 -10.66 -12.69
N THR A 77 -40.66 -9.91 -11.62
CA THR A 77 -41.00 -10.46 -10.30
C THR A 77 -42.49 -10.75 -10.09
N GLY A 78 -43.34 -10.10 -10.88
CA GLY A 78 -44.81 -10.14 -10.69
C GLY A 78 -45.26 -9.32 -9.49
N LYS A 79 -44.39 -8.52 -8.91
CA LYS A 79 -44.66 -7.65 -7.76
C LYS A 79 -44.54 -6.19 -8.20
N LYS A 80 -45.29 -5.31 -7.54
CA LYS A 80 -45.25 -3.88 -7.84
C LYS A 80 -44.69 -3.06 -6.68
N PHE A 81 -43.88 -2.09 -7.01
CA PHE A 81 -43.26 -1.21 -6.04
C PHE A 81 -44.30 -0.28 -5.40
N GLY A 82 -44.50 -0.41 -4.09
CA GLY A 82 -45.54 0.33 -3.37
C GLY A 82 -46.96 -0.22 -3.48
N ASP A 83 -47.14 -1.37 -4.07
CA ASP A 83 -48.47 -2.00 -4.26
C ASP A 83 -49.08 -2.46 -2.93
N LEU A 84 -50.42 -2.40 -2.83
CA LEU A 84 -51.17 -2.88 -1.67
C LEU A 84 -51.69 -4.30 -1.84
N GLU A 85 -51.43 -4.95 -2.96
CA GLU A 85 -51.78 -6.34 -3.20
C GLU A 85 -50.55 -7.27 -3.18
N ASN A 86 -49.53 -6.93 -3.93
CA ASN A 86 -48.32 -7.72 -4.00
C ASN A 86 -47.06 -6.79 -4.09
N PRO A 87 -46.59 -6.23 -2.97
CA PRO A 87 -45.55 -5.24 -3.00
C PRO A 87 -44.17 -5.80 -3.30
N LEU A 88 -43.42 -5.09 -4.14
CA LEU A 88 -42.02 -5.33 -4.39
C LEU A 88 -41.18 -4.60 -3.33
N LEU A 89 -40.27 -5.33 -2.70
CA LEU A 89 -39.25 -4.75 -1.82
C LEU A 89 -37.87 -4.98 -2.45
N VAL A 90 -37.01 -4.00 -2.36
CA VAL A 90 -35.68 -4.04 -2.96
C VAL A 90 -34.57 -3.64 -2.00
N SER A 91 -33.37 -4.11 -2.27
CA SER A 91 -32.15 -3.59 -1.66
C SER A 91 -31.44 -2.66 -2.64
N VAL A 92 -30.69 -1.69 -2.12
CA VAL A 92 -29.80 -0.82 -2.88
C VAL A 92 -28.40 -0.99 -2.30
N ARG A 93 -27.46 -1.43 -3.14
CA ARG A 93 -26.08 -1.73 -2.75
C ARG A 93 -25.11 -1.06 -3.67
N SER A 94 -24.02 -0.54 -3.10
CA SER A 94 -22.89 -0.05 -3.89
C SER A 94 -22.13 -1.21 -4.53
N GLY A 95 -21.43 -0.92 -5.62
CA GLY A 95 -20.58 -1.89 -6.29
C GLY A 95 -19.52 -1.22 -7.13
N ALA A 96 -18.34 -0.94 -6.55
CA ALA A 96 -17.22 -0.40 -7.30
C ALA A 96 -16.51 -1.50 -8.09
N ARG A 97 -15.71 -1.09 -9.07
CA ARG A 97 -14.87 -2.01 -9.86
C ARG A 97 -13.92 -2.81 -8.97
N ALA A 98 -13.33 -2.17 -7.97
CA ALA A 98 -12.52 -2.80 -6.95
C ALA A 98 -13.30 -2.89 -5.64
N SER A 99 -13.09 -3.97 -4.88
CA SER A 99 -13.75 -4.15 -3.58
C SER A 99 -13.27 -3.11 -2.57
N MET A 100 -14.23 -2.43 -1.91
CA MET A 100 -13.97 -1.41 -0.88
C MET A 100 -14.81 -1.73 0.37
N PRO A 101 -14.40 -2.73 1.18
CA PRO A 101 -15.19 -3.19 2.32
C PRO A 101 -15.44 -2.10 3.36
N GLY A 102 -16.70 -1.95 3.78
CA GLY A 102 -17.08 -0.99 4.81
C GLY A 102 -16.99 0.49 4.42
N MET A 103 -16.61 0.79 3.18
CA MET A 103 -16.44 2.17 2.72
C MET A 103 -17.70 2.73 2.07
N MET A 104 -18.59 1.88 1.61
CA MET A 104 -19.77 2.24 0.84
C MET A 104 -21.02 1.52 1.35
N ASP A 105 -22.18 2.09 1.09
CA ASP A 105 -23.40 1.82 1.83
C ASP A 105 -24.34 0.79 1.19
N THR A 106 -25.12 0.13 2.05
CA THR A 106 -26.20 -0.79 1.68
C THR A 106 -27.48 -0.36 2.38
N ILE A 107 -28.59 -0.32 1.66
CA ILE A 107 -29.92 -0.08 2.20
C ILE A 107 -30.82 -1.24 1.83
N LEU A 108 -31.48 -1.85 2.83
CA LEU A 108 -32.40 -2.98 2.66
C LEU A 108 -33.84 -2.55 2.84
N ASN A 109 -34.76 -3.36 2.32
CA ASN A 109 -36.20 -3.24 2.55
C ASN A 109 -36.85 -1.96 2.01
N LEU A 110 -36.30 -1.40 0.91
CA LEU A 110 -36.92 -0.23 0.27
C LEU A 110 -38.29 -0.63 -0.32
N GLY A 111 -39.22 0.28 -0.22
CA GLY A 111 -40.62 0.08 -0.65
C GLY A 111 -41.59 0.00 0.51
N LEU A 112 -41.09 -0.02 1.76
CA LEU A 112 -41.93 -0.10 2.94
C LEU A 112 -42.48 1.28 3.34
N ASN A 113 -43.75 1.28 3.72
CA ASN A 113 -44.42 2.33 4.43
C ASN A 113 -45.44 1.63 5.35
N GLU A 114 -46.15 2.35 6.18
CA GLU A 114 -47.10 1.75 7.15
C GLU A 114 -48.15 0.86 6.47
N GLN A 115 -48.65 1.26 5.32
CA GLN A 115 -49.65 0.50 4.55
C GLN A 115 -49.06 -0.80 3.98
N VAL A 116 -47.88 -0.72 3.40
CA VAL A 116 -47.19 -1.89 2.81
C VAL A 116 -46.81 -2.89 3.91
N VAL A 117 -46.37 -2.40 5.06
CA VAL A 117 -46.07 -3.28 6.24
C VAL A 117 -47.28 -4.09 6.63
N ASP A 118 -48.46 -3.48 6.71
CA ASP A 118 -49.72 -4.20 7.02
C ASP A 118 -50.03 -5.25 5.97
N VAL A 119 -49.83 -4.96 4.71
CA VAL A 119 -50.02 -5.89 3.61
C VAL A 119 -49.11 -7.12 3.73
N ILE A 120 -47.81 -6.90 3.92
CA ILE A 120 -46.87 -8.02 4.04
C ILE A 120 -47.03 -8.81 5.33
N ALA A 121 -47.46 -8.16 6.41
CA ALA A 121 -47.79 -8.82 7.67
C ALA A 121 -48.95 -9.81 7.49
N LYS A 122 -49.99 -9.43 6.79
CA LYS A 122 -51.15 -10.27 6.49
C LYS A 122 -50.79 -11.38 5.52
N LYS A 123 -50.08 -11.09 4.42
CA LYS A 123 -49.74 -12.10 3.38
C LYS A 123 -48.81 -13.17 3.93
N SER A 124 -47.84 -12.81 4.74
CA SER A 124 -46.88 -13.73 5.36
C SER A 124 -47.42 -14.44 6.58
N ASN A 125 -48.51 -13.95 7.15
CA ASN A 125 -49.00 -14.31 8.47
C ASN A 125 -47.90 -14.17 9.55
N ASN A 126 -47.05 -13.18 9.39
CA ASN A 126 -45.92 -12.92 10.27
C ASN A 126 -45.75 -11.41 10.50
N PRO A 127 -46.59 -10.78 11.33
CA PRO A 127 -46.51 -9.35 11.61
C PRO A 127 -45.21 -8.96 12.30
N ARG A 128 -44.62 -9.85 13.10
CA ARG A 128 -43.33 -9.58 13.74
C ARG A 128 -42.24 -9.33 12.69
N TRP A 129 -42.15 -10.21 11.71
CA TRP A 129 -41.18 -10.05 10.61
C TRP A 129 -41.41 -8.75 9.85
N ALA A 130 -42.64 -8.43 9.52
CA ALA A 130 -42.98 -7.23 8.75
C ALA A 130 -42.56 -5.95 9.47
N TRP A 131 -42.87 -5.84 10.74
CA TRP A 131 -42.50 -4.66 11.55
C TRP A 131 -41.02 -4.59 11.85
N ASP A 132 -40.33 -5.72 11.98
CA ASP A 132 -38.88 -5.78 12.10
C ASP A 132 -38.20 -5.27 10.82
N CYS A 133 -38.69 -5.66 9.65
CA CYS A 133 -38.20 -5.14 8.37
C CYS A 133 -38.36 -3.62 8.27
N TYR A 134 -39.51 -3.11 8.73
CA TYR A 134 -39.77 -1.67 8.67
C TYR A 134 -38.86 -0.85 9.60
N ARG A 135 -38.75 -1.30 10.88
CA ARG A 135 -37.84 -0.61 11.80
C ARG A 135 -36.39 -0.61 11.32
N ARG A 136 -35.92 -1.72 10.75
CA ARG A 136 -34.57 -1.83 10.15
C ARG A 136 -34.40 -0.89 8.97
N PHE A 137 -35.41 -0.80 8.13
CA PHE A 137 -35.41 0.10 7.00
C PHE A 137 -35.31 1.58 7.44
N ILE A 138 -36.12 1.98 8.40
CA ILE A 138 -36.09 3.36 8.94
C ILE A 138 -34.72 3.69 9.49
N GLN A 139 -34.16 2.77 10.28
CA GLN A 139 -32.83 2.96 10.87
C GLN A 139 -31.76 3.10 9.79
N MET A 140 -31.70 2.18 8.85
CA MET A 140 -30.74 2.23 7.76
C MET A 140 -30.87 3.47 6.88
N TYR A 141 -32.08 3.82 6.50
CA TYR A 141 -32.34 5.00 5.68
C TYR A 141 -31.92 6.27 6.42
N SER A 142 -32.23 6.35 7.70
CA SER A 142 -31.87 7.50 8.53
C SER A 142 -30.35 7.63 8.68
N ASP A 143 -29.68 6.54 8.94
CA ASP A 143 -28.22 6.51 9.12
C ASP A 143 -27.48 6.77 7.81
N VAL A 144 -27.81 6.00 6.77
CA VAL A 144 -27.07 6.00 5.50
C VAL A 144 -27.48 7.15 4.60
N VAL A 145 -28.77 7.35 4.37
CA VAL A 145 -29.26 8.36 3.41
C VAL A 145 -29.24 9.75 4.00
N MET A 146 -29.65 9.88 5.26
CA MET A 146 -29.87 11.18 5.91
C MET A 146 -28.76 11.55 6.92
N GLU A 147 -27.81 10.65 7.13
CA GLU A 147 -26.64 10.87 8.00
C GLU A 147 -26.99 11.23 9.46
N VAL A 148 -28.08 10.69 9.96
CA VAL A 148 -28.54 10.94 11.34
C VAL A 148 -27.69 10.20 12.39
N GLY A 149 -27.08 9.09 12.03
CA GLY A 149 -26.33 8.25 12.95
C GLY A 149 -27.20 7.20 13.64
N LYS A 150 -26.76 5.95 13.55
CA LYS A 150 -27.53 4.80 14.06
C LYS A 150 -27.65 4.74 15.59
N LYS A 151 -26.76 5.40 16.33
CA LYS A 151 -26.74 5.35 17.79
C LYS A 151 -28.06 5.80 18.43
N TYR A 152 -28.73 6.78 17.85
CA TYR A 152 -30.00 7.28 18.36
C TYR A 152 -31.10 6.22 18.30
N PHE A 153 -31.08 5.41 17.28
CA PHE A 153 -32.00 4.30 17.07
C PHE A 153 -31.64 3.09 17.93
N GLU A 154 -30.38 2.80 18.10
CA GLU A 154 -29.89 1.74 18.98
C GLU A 154 -30.24 2.01 20.44
N GLU A 155 -30.16 3.26 20.86
CA GLU A 155 -30.60 3.68 22.21
C GLU A 155 -32.09 3.41 22.45
N LEU A 156 -32.92 3.65 21.43
CA LEU A 156 -34.37 3.35 21.52
C LEU A 156 -34.64 1.85 21.59
N ILE A 157 -33.90 1.03 20.86
CA ILE A 157 -33.99 -0.43 20.92
C ILE A 157 -33.59 -0.93 22.32
N ASP A 158 -32.46 -0.46 22.82
CA ASP A 158 -31.92 -0.87 24.13
C ASP A 158 -32.88 -0.51 25.26
N LYS A 159 -33.48 0.69 25.19
CA LYS A 159 -34.48 1.14 26.16
C LYS A 159 -35.72 0.23 26.13
N MET A 160 -36.22 -0.14 24.98
CA MET A 160 -37.35 -1.03 24.82
C MET A 160 -37.04 -2.44 25.35
N LYS A 161 -35.86 -2.96 25.07
CA LYS A 161 -35.38 -4.26 25.59
C LYS A 161 -35.37 -4.24 27.13
N GLU A 162 -34.84 -3.16 27.70
CA GLU A 162 -34.82 -2.98 29.17
C GLU A 162 -36.22 -2.94 29.74
N GLU A 163 -37.14 -2.17 29.16
CA GLU A 163 -38.55 -2.07 29.60
C GLU A 163 -39.27 -3.41 29.50
N LYS A 164 -38.96 -4.25 28.51
CA LYS A 164 -39.59 -5.55 28.30
C LYS A 164 -38.87 -6.71 29.00
N GLY A 165 -37.69 -6.45 29.59
CA GLY A 165 -36.92 -7.46 30.30
C GLY A 165 -36.31 -8.52 29.37
N VAL A 166 -35.97 -8.16 28.13
CA VAL A 166 -35.35 -9.03 27.13
C VAL A 166 -33.94 -8.55 26.79
N THR A 167 -33.10 -9.45 26.24
CA THR A 167 -31.70 -9.16 25.87
C THR A 167 -31.45 -9.17 24.37
N LEU A 168 -32.25 -9.92 23.60
CA LEU A 168 -32.07 -10.06 22.15
C LEU A 168 -33.23 -9.41 21.39
N ASP A 169 -32.93 -8.83 20.24
CA ASP A 169 -33.93 -8.24 19.34
C ASP A 169 -35.02 -9.23 18.96
N VAL A 170 -34.65 -10.51 18.76
CA VAL A 170 -35.57 -11.59 18.38
C VAL A 170 -36.63 -11.90 19.43
N GLU A 171 -36.42 -11.47 20.66
CA GLU A 171 -37.35 -11.65 21.78
C GLU A 171 -38.45 -10.58 21.84
N LEU A 172 -38.32 -9.50 21.05
CA LEU A 172 -39.35 -8.46 20.93
C LEU A 172 -40.50 -8.98 20.05
N GLY A 173 -41.74 -8.74 20.49
CA GLY A 173 -42.95 -9.14 19.78
C GLY A 173 -43.34 -8.17 18.66
N ALA A 174 -44.35 -8.53 17.88
CA ALA A 174 -44.87 -7.73 16.79
C ALA A 174 -45.33 -6.33 17.22
N ASP A 175 -46.03 -6.22 18.31
CA ASP A 175 -46.51 -4.94 18.84
C ASP A 175 -45.36 -4.06 19.35
N ASP A 176 -44.34 -4.68 19.95
CA ASP A 176 -43.13 -3.99 20.40
C ASP A 176 -42.36 -3.39 19.19
N LEU A 177 -42.22 -4.16 18.12
CA LEU A 177 -41.53 -3.70 16.92
C LEU A 177 -42.33 -2.64 16.15
N LYS A 178 -43.66 -2.71 16.18
CA LYS A 178 -44.51 -1.66 15.64
C LYS A 178 -44.33 -0.34 16.40
N GLU A 179 -44.37 -0.39 17.71
CA GLU A 179 -44.12 0.78 18.56
C GLU A 179 -42.72 1.35 18.30
N LEU A 180 -41.72 0.48 18.22
CA LEU A 180 -40.34 0.87 17.97
C LEU A 180 -40.19 1.55 16.60
N ALA A 181 -40.83 1.01 15.55
CA ALA A 181 -40.84 1.61 14.23
C ALA A 181 -41.45 3.03 14.24
N LEU A 182 -42.53 3.21 14.97
CA LEU A 182 -43.14 4.54 15.13
C LEU A 182 -42.26 5.50 15.92
N GLN A 183 -41.56 5.02 16.94
CA GLN A 183 -40.54 5.81 17.66
C GLN A 183 -39.39 6.21 16.72
N PHE A 184 -38.97 5.34 15.85
CA PHE A 184 -37.93 5.62 14.84
C PHE A 184 -38.38 6.72 13.86
N LYS A 185 -39.62 6.68 13.40
CA LYS A 185 -40.20 7.73 12.56
C LYS A 185 -40.26 9.08 13.29
N ALA A 186 -40.59 9.08 14.57
CA ALA A 186 -40.59 10.29 15.39
C ALA A 186 -39.16 10.85 15.55
N GLU A 187 -38.16 9.98 15.77
CA GLU A 187 -36.75 10.37 15.88
C GLU A 187 -36.23 10.95 14.56
N TYR A 188 -36.57 10.32 13.43
CA TYR A 188 -36.27 10.86 12.10
C TYR A 188 -36.81 12.26 11.95
N LYS A 189 -38.09 12.47 12.27
CA LYS A 189 -38.74 13.80 12.15
C LYS A 189 -38.09 14.82 13.08
N ALA A 190 -37.73 14.43 14.31
CA ALA A 190 -37.04 15.32 15.25
C ALA A 190 -35.67 15.75 14.75
N LYS A 191 -34.92 14.86 14.10
CA LYS A 191 -33.57 15.15 13.61
C LYS A 191 -33.55 15.86 12.26
N ILE A 192 -34.48 15.51 11.37
CA ILE A 192 -34.50 16.01 9.97
C ILE A 192 -35.46 17.17 9.77
N GLY A 193 -36.53 17.26 10.59
CA GLY A 193 -37.55 18.32 10.47
C GLY A 193 -38.60 18.02 9.40
N ALA A 194 -38.63 16.81 8.84
CA ALA A 194 -39.59 16.34 7.86
C ALA A 194 -40.04 14.91 8.20
N ASN A 195 -41.18 14.49 7.67
CA ASN A 195 -41.66 13.12 7.83
C ASN A 195 -40.77 12.14 7.07
N PHE A 196 -40.65 10.93 7.60
CA PHE A 196 -40.00 9.83 6.89
C PHE A 196 -40.71 9.59 5.54
N PRO A 197 -39.98 9.44 4.41
CA PRO A 197 -40.65 9.32 3.10
C PRO A 197 -41.46 8.03 2.96
N ASP A 198 -42.73 8.17 2.60
CA ASP A 198 -43.66 7.05 2.39
C ASP A 198 -43.72 6.59 0.91
N ASP A 199 -43.30 7.44 -0.02
CA ASP A 199 -43.25 7.09 -1.45
C ASP A 199 -42.05 6.20 -1.75
N PRO A 200 -42.26 4.96 -2.19
CA PRO A 200 -41.14 4.06 -2.54
C PRO A 200 -40.18 4.60 -3.58
N LYS A 201 -40.67 5.40 -4.54
CA LYS A 201 -39.81 6.00 -5.58
C LYS A 201 -38.90 7.07 -5.00
N GLU A 202 -39.42 7.90 -4.08
CA GLU A 202 -38.63 8.86 -3.35
C GLU A 202 -37.56 8.17 -2.49
N GLN A 203 -37.92 7.11 -1.79
CA GLN A 203 -36.99 6.28 -1.03
C GLN A 203 -35.86 5.76 -1.91
N LEU A 204 -36.21 5.20 -3.07
CA LEU A 204 -35.25 4.64 -4.02
C LEU A 204 -34.26 5.68 -4.54
N MET A 205 -34.76 6.81 -4.97
CA MET A 205 -33.90 7.89 -5.49
C MET A 205 -32.97 8.45 -4.40
N GLY A 206 -33.48 8.58 -3.17
CA GLY A 206 -32.67 8.98 -2.03
C GLY A 206 -31.56 8.00 -1.73
N ALA A 207 -31.84 6.70 -1.78
CA ALA A 207 -30.86 5.64 -1.57
C ALA A 207 -29.78 5.61 -2.66
N ILE A 208 -30.17 5.72 -3.92
CA ILE A 208 -29.25 5.74 -5.06
C ILE A 208 -28.31 6.95 -4.95
N LYS A 209 -28.86 8.11 -4.64
CA LYS A 209 -28.09 9.33 -4.45
C LYS A 209 -27.09 9.20 -3.28
N ALA A 210 -27.48 8.56 -2.21
CA ALA A 210 -26.61 8.30 -1.07
C ALA A 210 -25.42 7.40 -1.44
N VAL A 211 -25.65 6.35 -2.24
CA VAL A 211 -24.59 5.48 -2.72
C VAL A 211 -23.60 6.26 -3.61
N PHE A 212 -24.08 7.07 -4.54
CA PHE A 212 -23.22 7.92 -5.36
C PHE A 212 -22.40 8.89 -4.50
N ARG A 213 -23.03 9.50 -3.51
CA ARG A 213 -22.37 10.42 -2.56
C ARG A 213 -21.28 9.73 -1.74
N SER A 214 -21.47 8.45 -1.38
CA SER A 214 -20.51 7.70 -0.59
C SER A 214 -19.17 7.47 -1.30
N TRP A 215 -19.16 7.54 -2.63
CA TRP A 215 -17.92 7.44 -3.42
C TRP A 215 -16.91 8.52 -3.07
N ASP A 216 -17.37 9.72 -2.71
CA ASP A 216 -16.54 10.89 -2.39
C ASP A 216 -16.48 11.18 -0.87
N ASN A 217 -16.79 10.23 -0.02
CA ASN A 217 -16.64 10.45 1.41
C ASN A 217 -15.16 10.36 1.84
N PRO A 218 -14.75 11.00 2.97
CA PRO A 218 -13.34 11.04 3.36
C PRO A 218 -12.69 9.66 3.52
N ARG A 219 -13.38 8.68 4.10
CA ARG A 219 -12.85 7.32 4.28
C ARG A 219 -12.64 6.62 2.93
N ALA A 220 -13.59 6.76 2.03
CA ALA A 220 -13.47 6.18 0.70
C ALA A 220 -12.31 6.81 -0.08
N ASN A 221 -12.12 8.12 0.03
CA ASN A 221 -11.01 8.83 -0.61
C ASN A 221 -9.64 8.33 -0.12
N VAL A 222 -9.47 8.14 1.18
CA VAL A 222 -8.24 7.59 1.78
C VAL A 222 -8.03 6.15 1.31
N TYR A 223 -9.06 5.31 1.37
CA TYR A 223 -8.97 3.91 0.95
C TYR A 223 -8.56 3.79 -0.53
N ARG A 224 -9.15 4.62 -1.40
CA ARG A 224 -8.79 4.62 -2.83
C ARG A 224 -7.34 5.01 -3.05
N ARG A 225 -6.86 6.02 -2.35
CA ARG A 225 -5.46 6.45 -2.42
C ARG A 225 -4.51 5.33 -2.01
N ASP A 226 -4.81 4.69 -0.89
CA ASP A 226 -3.98 3.61 -0.34
C ASP A 226 -3.98 2.34 -1.22
N ASN A 227 -5.01 2.15 -2.03
CA ASN A 227 -5.19 0.96 -2.86
C ASN A 227 -5.11 1.24 -4.37
N ASP A 228 -4.64 2.41 -4.78
CA ASP A 228 -4.46 2.80 -6.18
C ASP A 228 -5.74 2.70 -7.02
N ILE A 229 -6.87 3.10 -6.45
CA ILE A 229 -8.16 3.09 -7.14
C ILE A 229 -8.46 4.51 -7.66
N PRO A 230 -8.47 4.73 -8.98
CA PRO A 230 -8.73 6.06 -9.54
C PRO A 230 -10.12 6.59 -9.20
N TYR A 231 -10.20 7.86 -8.87
CA TYR A 231 -11.48 8.53 -8.61
C TYR A 231 -12.44 8.43 -9.81
N SER A 232 -11.90 8.49 -11.02
CA SER A 232 -12.66 8.43 -12.27
C SER A 232 -13.45 7.14 -12.48
N TRP A 233 -13.14 6.07 -11.74
CA TRP A 233 -13.86 4.81 -11.89
C TRP A 233 -15.31 4.88 -11.43
N GLY A 234 -15.60 5.65 -10.38
CA GLY A 234 -16.94 5.72 -9.81
C GLY A 234 -17.42 4.40 -9.19
N THR A 235 -18.66 4.39 -8.74
CA THR A 235 -19.33 3.21 -8.22
C THR A 235 -20.61 2.92 -9.02
N ALA A 236 -20.92 1.65 -9.22
CA ALA A 236 -22.23 1.21 -9.67
C ALA A 236 -23.19 1.08 -8.47
N VAL A 237 -24.47 1.03 -8.76
CA VAL A 237 -25.53 0.80 -7.78
C VAL A 237 -26.36 -0.40 -8.22
N ASN A 238 -26.49 -1.39 -7.34
CA ASN A 238 -27.30 -2.58 -7.59
C ASN A 238 -28.64 -2.47 -6.87
N VAL A 239 -29.72 -2.52 -7.63
CA VAL A 239 -31.10 -2.56 -7.12
C VAL A 239 -31.61 -3.97 -7.34
N GLN A 240 -31.88 -4.69 -6.27
CA GLN A 240 -32.17 -6.11 -6.29
C GLN A 240 -33.41 -6.44 -5.45
N SER A 241 -34.26 -7.35 -5.95
CA SER A 241 -35.38 -7.81 -5.16
C SER A 241 -34.92 -8.50 -3.88
N MET A 242 -35.62 -8.30 -2.79
CA MET A 242 -35.27 -8.87 -1.49
C MET A 242 -35.57 -10.37 -1.43
N ALA A 243 -34.64 -11.10 -0.78
CA ALA A 243 -34.88 -12.45 -0.28
C ALA A 243 -34.71 -12.39 1.24
N PHE A 244 -35.62 -12.97 2.00
CA PHE A 244 -35.69 -12.78 3.44
C PHE A 244 -35.27 -14.03 4.22
N GLY A 245 -34.16 -13.92 4.94
CA GLY A 245 -33.67 -14.94 5.84
C GLY A 245 -34.27 -14.87 7.26
N ASN A 246 -35.15 -13.91 7.52
CA ASN A 246 -35.72 -13.62 8.84
C ASN A 246 -37.23 -13.80 8.95
N MET A 247 -37.81 -14.64 8.07
CA MET A 247 -39.24 -14.92 8.09
C MET A 247 -39.66 -16.08 9.02
N GLY A 248 -38.72 -16.75 9.64
CA GLY A 248 -38.95 -17.87 10.53
C GLY A 248 -37.75 -18.81 10.63
N ASP A 249 -37.94 -19.94 11.32
CA ASP A 249 -36.87 -20.90 11.57
C ASP A 249 -36.48 -21.74 10.32
N ASP A 250 -37.29 -21.70 9.28
CA ASP A 250 -37.00 -22.30 7.98
C ASP A 250 -36.30 -21.35 7.02
N CYS A 251 -35.83 -20.21 7.54
CA CYS A 251 -35.11 -19.17 6.85
C CYS A 251 -33.75 -18.94 7.52
N GLY A 252 -32.83 -18.41 6.77
CA GLY A 252 -31.50 -18.08 7.29
C GLY A 252 -30.67 -17.28 6.30
N THR A 253 -29.49 -16.90 6.74
CA THR A 253 -28.51 -16.17 5.91
C THR A 253 -27.11 -16.58 6.30
N GLY A 254 -26.16 -16.45 5.37
CA GLY A 254 -24.79 -16.80 5.65
C GLY A 254 -23.78 -16.23 4.67
N VAL A 255 -22.54 -16.38 5.07
CA VAL A 255 -21.37 -16.03 4.25
C VAL A 255 -20.42 -17.23 4.26
N ALA A 256 -19.82 -17.54 3.13
CA ALA A 256 -18.93 -18.67 3.02
C ALA A 256 -17.86 -18.46 1.97
N PHE A 257 -16.73 -19.14 2.19
CA PHE A 257 -15.59 -19.20 1.28
C PHE A 257 -15.43 -20.64 0.80
N THR A 258 -15.01 -20.82 -0.44
CA THR A 258 -14.71 -22.15 -0.98
C THR A 258 -13.37 -22.71 -0.46
N ARG A 259 -12.52 -21.84 0.05
CA ARG A 259 -11.24 -22.19 0.71
C ARG A 259 -11.05 -21.29 1.91
N ASP A 260 -10.28 -21.73 2.88
CA ASP A 260 -9.98 -20.93 4.07
C ASP A 260 -9.22 -19.66 3.68
N PRO A 261 -9.76 -18.46 3.92
CA PRO A 261 -9.08 -17.21 3.54
C PRO A 261 -7.84 -16.90 4.39
N ALA A 262 -7.65 -17.56 5.52
CA ALA A 262 -6.48 -17.38 6.38
C ALA A 262 -5.34 -18.33 6.01
N THR A 263 -5.65 -19.59 5.68
CA THR A 263 -4.65 -20.64 5.43
C THR A 263 -4.54 -21.08 3.98
N GLY A 264 -5.59 -20.89 3.20
CA GLY A 264 -5.69 -21.38 1.82
C GLY A 264 -6.13 -22.83 1.69
N ASN A 265 -6.44 -23.51 2.79
CA ASN A 265 -6.87 -24.90 2.76
C ASN A 265 -8.20 -25.05 2.03
N LYS A 266 -8.30 -26.06 1.17
CA LYS A 266 -9.51 -26.36 0.40
C LYS A 266 -10.63 -26.85 1.31
N GLY A 267 -11.85 -26.39 1.08
CA GLY A 267 -13.06 -26.75 1.80
C GLY A 267 -13.88 -25.53 2.17
N LEU A 268 -15.18 -25.75 2.37
CA LEU A 268 -16.09 -24.68 2.76
C LEU A 268 -15.73 -24.14 4.15
N PHE A 269 -15.56 -22.85 4.23
CA PHE A 269 -15.30 -22.12 5.45
C PHE A 269 -16.29 -20.96 5.54
N GLY A 270 -17.06 -20.88 6.62
CA GLY A 270 -18.02 -19.82 6.73
C GLY A 270 -18.99 -20.00 7.89
N GLU A 271 -19.96 -19.11 7.93
CA GLU A 271 -20.91 -18.98 9.02
C GLU A 271 -22.33 -18.73 8.51
N PHE A 272 -23.33 -19.19 9.24
CA PHE A 272 -24.70 -18.87 8.95
C PHE A 272 -25.53 -18.66 10.23
N LEU A 273 -26.65 -17.96 10.10
CA LEU A 273 -27.64 -17.77 11.14
C LEU A 273 -29.03 -18.19 10.62
N THR A 274 -29.80 -18.84 11.47
CA THR A 274 -31.22 -19.07 11.21
C THR A 274 -32.02 -17.82 11.62
N ASN A 275 -33.11 -17.58 10.92
CA ASN A 275 -34.04 -16.48 11.22
C ASN A 275 -33.29 -15.14 11.39
N ALA A 276 -32.52 -14.73 10.36
CA ALA A 276 -31.68 -13.56 10.39
C ALA A 276 -31.54 -12.92 9.01
N GLN A 277 -31.18 -11.64 8.97
CA GLN A 277 -30.74 -10.93 7.77
C GLN A 277 -29.20 -10.86 7.74
N GLY A 278 -28.62 -10.60 6.56
CA GLY A 278 -27.16 -10.59 6.36
C GLY A 278 -26.39 -9.71 7.34
N GLU A 279 -26.95 -8.58 7.71
CA GLU A 279 -26.36 -7.65 8.71
C GLU A 279 -26.17 -8.28 10.09
N ASP A 280 -27.02 -9.23 10.46
CA ASP A 280 -26.95 -9.90 11.76
C ASP A 280 -25.74 -10.82 11.89
N VAL A 281 -25.25 -11.36 10.80
CA VAL A 281 -24.04 -12.18 10.76
C VAL A 281 -22.80 -11.33 11.09
N VAL A 282 -22.77 -10.12 10.53
CA VAL A 282 -21.62 -9.20 10.67
C VAL A 282 -21.66 -8.46 12.02
N ALA A 283 -22.86 -8.13 12.51
CA ALA A 283 -23.04 -7.34 13.74
C ALA A 283 -22.61 -8.06 15.02
N GLY A 284 -22.51 -9.39 14.98
CA GLY A 284 -22.09 -10.19 16.13
C GLY A 284 -23.07 -10.20 17.32
N VAL A 285 -24.32 -9.79 17.10
CA VAL A 285 -25.36 -9.77 18.13
C VAL A 285 -25.76 -11.19 18.54
N ARG A 286 -25.71 -12.13 17.62
CA ARG A 286 -25.94 -13.57 17.84
C ARG A 286 -24.69 -14.32 17.42
N THR A 287 -24.40 -15.46 18.10
CA THR A 287 -23.29 -16.32 17.72
C THR A 287 -23.64 -17.12 16.46
N PRO A 288 -22.94 -16.91 15.33
CA PRO A 288 -23.19 -17.67 14.12
C PRO A 288 -22.78 -19.14 14.29
N MET A 289 -23.44 -20.02 13.51
CA MET A 289 -23.08 -21.42 13.40
C MET A 289 -22.08 -21.61 12.26
N HIS A 290 -21.21 -22.59 12.38
CA HIS A 290 -20.28 -22.96 11.30
C HIS A 290 -21.08 -23.47 10.09
N ILE A 291 -20.62 -23.15 8.88
CA ILE A 291 -21.33 -23.51 7.64
C ILE A 291 -21.61 -25.01 7.53
N SER A 292 -20.79 -25.88 8.11
CA SER A 292 -21.01 -27.34 8.12
C SER A 292 -22.29 -27.75 8.85
N GLU A 293 -22.74 -26.97 9.82
CA GLU A 293 -23.98 -27.22 10.56
C GLU A 293 -25.24 -26.91 9.76
N MET A 294 -25.12 -26.19 8.65
CA MET A 294 -26.21 -25.91 7.74
C MET A 294 -26.79 -27.19 7.12
N GLU A 295 -25.97 -28.23 6.95
CA GLU A 295 -26.41 -29.52 6.44
C GLU A 295 -27.55 -30.15 7.26
N GLN A 296 -27.49 -29.95 8.60
CA GLN A 296 -28.52 -30.47 9.50
C GLN A 296 -29.77 -29.59 9.52
N LYS A 297 -29.62 -28.30 9.42
CA LYS A 297 -30.74 -27.33 9.47
C LYS A 297 -31.47 -27.20 8.13
N PHE A 298 -30.76 -27.17 7.03
CA PHE A 298 -31.27 -26.95 5.68
C PHE A 298 -30.64 -27.96 4.72
N PRO A 299 -30.94 -29.26 4.80
CA PRO A 299 -30.21 -30.29 4.04
C PRO A 299 -30.29 -30.09 2.52
N GLU A 300 -31.44 -29.75 1.98
CA GLU A 300 -31.60 -29.51 0.53
C GLU A 300 -30.92 -28.23 0.06
N ALA A 301 -31.08 -27.16 0.82
CA ALA A 301 -30.40 -25.88 0.52
C ALA A 301 -28.89 -26.01 0.64
N TYR A 302 -28.41 -26.75 1.62
CA TYR A 302 -26.95 -27.01 1.78
C TYR A 302 -26.39 -27.78 0.58
N LYS A 303 -27.06 -28.83 0.16
CA LYS A 303 -26.64 -29.64 -1.01
C LYS A 303 -26.56 -28.76 -2.26
N LYS A 304 -27.56 -27.94 -2.49
CA LYS A 304 -27.61 -27.01 -3.62
C LYS A 304 -26.50 -25.96 -3.50
N PHE A 305 -26.24 -25.45 -2.28
CA PHE A 305 -25.19 -24.49 -2.02
C PHE A 305 -23.78 -25.06 -2.32
N VAL A 306 -23.51 -26.29 -1.91
CA VAL A 306 -22.26 -26.99 -2.23
C VAL A 306 -22.07 -27.11 -3.75
N ASP A 307 -23.13 -27.47 -4.48
CA ASP A 307 -23.07 -27.55 -5.94
C ASP A 307 -22.79 -26.16 -6.57
N VAL A 308 -23.44 -25.12 -6.07
CA VAL A 308 -23.21 -23.74 -6.53
C VAL A 308 -21.78 -23.29 -6.25
N CYS A 309 -21.23 -23.62 -5.08
CA CYS A 309 -19.83 -23.31 -4.73
C CYS A 309 -18.85 -23.96 -5.70
N ASP A 310 -19.07 -25.22 -6.05
CA ASP A 310 -18.23 -25.94 -7.00
C ASP A 310 -18.32 -25.32 -8.41
N ILE A 311 -19.51 -24.98 -8.86
CA ILE A 311 -19.74 -24.31 -10.15
C ILE A 311 -19.01 -22.97 -10.19
N LEU A 312 -19.14 -22.16 -9.16
CA LEU A 312 -18.54 -20.83 -9.11
C LEU A 312 -17.02 -20.87 -9.04
N GLU A 313 -16.44 -21.74 -8.21
CA GLU A 313 -14.99 -21.87 -8.12
C GLU A 313 -14.38 -22.31 -9.46
N LYS A 314 -15.00 -23.29 -10.13
CA LYS A 314 -14.55 -23.76 -11.44
C LYS A 314 -14.75 -22.72 -12.54
N HIS A 315 -15.85 -21.98 -12.51
CA HIS A 315 -16.14 -20.94 -13.50
C HIS A 315 -15.18 -19.77 -13.40
N TYR A 316 -14.95 -19.23 -12.20
CA TYR A 316 -14.02 -18.13 -11.99
C TYR A 316 -12.57 -18.57 -11.88
N ARG A 317 -12.34 -19.86 -11.71
CA ARG A 317 -11.00 -20.45 -11.55
C ARG A 317 -10.23 -19.80 -10.40
N ASP A 318 -10.93 -19.52 -9.32
CA ASP A 318 -10.41 -18.92 -8.10
C ASP A 318 -11.35 -19.23 -6.93
N MET A 319 -10.80 -19.16 -5.72
CA MET A 319 -11.55 -19.22 -4.48
C MET A 319 -12.65 -18.16 -4.48
N GLN A 320 -13.85 -18.53 -4.03
CA GLN A 320 -14.99 -17.62 -3.98
C GLN A 320 -15.39 -17.27 -2.56
N ASP A 321 -15.79 -16.04 -2.37
CA ASP A 321 -16.45 -15.49 -1.20
C ASP A 321 -17.90 -15.20 -1.58
N MET A 322 -18.83 -15.83 -0.88
CA MET A 322 -20.24 -15.85 -1.28
C MET A 322 -21.14 -15.42 -0.12
N GLU A 323 -22.17 -14.68 -0.47
CA GLU A 323 -23.29 -14.38 0.42
C GLU A 323 -24.54 -15.08 -0.10
N PHE A 324 -25.29 -15.68 0.80
CA PHE A 324 -26.52 -16.39 0.44
C PHE A 324 -27.61 -16.18 1.50
N THR A 325 -28.84 -16.41 1.08
CA THR A 325 -30.01 -16.39 1.95
C THR A 325 -30.84 -17.64 1.66
N VAL A 326 -31.39 -18.22 2.68
CA VAL A 326 -32.39 -19.30 2.60
C VAL A 326 -33.74 -18.72 3.01
N GLU A 327 -34.70 -18.70 2.08
CA GLU A 327 -36.06 -18.24 2.32
C GLU A 327 -37.01 -19.45 2.18
N HIS A 328 -37.63 -19.84 3.28
CA HIS A 328 -38.49 -21.02 3.34
C HIS A 328 -37.89 -22.28 2.68
N GLY A 329 -36.64 -22.57 3.05
CA GLY A 329 -35.92 -23.72 2.52
C GLY A 329 -35.31 -23.55 1.14
N GLN A 330 -35.58 -22.44 0.44
CA GLN A 330 -35.02 -22.15 -0.88
C GLN A 330 -33.76 -21.31 -0.78
N LEU A 331 -32.71 -21.76 -1.48
CA LEU A 331 -31.45 -21.03 -1.56
C LEU A 331 -31.52 -19.90 -2.57
N PHE A 332 -31.00 -18.73 -2.16
CA PHE A 332 -30.74 -17.57 -3.04
C PHE A 332 -29.31 -17.10 -2.89
N MET A 333 -28.61 -16.91 -4.00
CA MET A 333 -27.28 -16.34 -4.03
C MET A 333 -27.37 -14.82 -4.14
N LEU A 334 -26.79 -14.10 -3.20
CA LEU A 334 -26.83 -12.63 -3.17
C LEU A 334 -25.59 -12.00 -3.73
N GLN A 335 -24.43 -12.65 -3.59
CA GLN A 335 -23.15 -12.13 -4.04
C GLN A 335 -22.15 -13.26 -4.18
N THR A 336 -21.28 -13.13 -5.16
CA THR A 336 -20.02 -13.88 -5.23
C THR A 336 -18.92 -12.93 -5.65
N ARG A 337 -17.71 -13.19 -5.17
CA ARG A 337 -16.50 -12.48 -5.59
C ARG A 337 -15.30 -13.39 -5.39
N ASN A 338 -14.19 -13.06 -6.07
CA ASN A 338 -12.91 -13.67 -5.74
C ASN A 338 -12.57 -13.28 -4.30
N GLY A 339 -12.35 -14.27 -3.46
CA GLY A 339 -12.24 -14.05 -2.02
C GLY A 339 -11.01 -13.26 -1.62
N LYS A 340 -11.20 -12.29 -0.73
CA LYS A 340 -10.07 -11.65 -0.04
C LYS A 340 -9.42 -12.67 0.88
N ARG A 341 -8.11 -12.64 0.92
CA ARG A 341 -7.31 -13.66 1.60
C ARG A 341 -6.02 -13.05 2.14
N THR A 342 -5.42 -13.74 3.12
CA THR A 342 -4.08 -13.38 3.60
C THR A 342 -3.06 -13.63 2.49
N ALA A 343 -1.89 -13.00 2.61
CA ALA A 343 -0.80 -13.22 1.67
C ALA A 343 -0.38 -14.70 1.63
N GLN A 344 -0.32 -15.35 2.78
CA GLN A 344 -0.02 -16.78 2.87
C GLN A 344 -1.05 -17.63 2.13
N ALA A 345 -2.33 -17.37 2.34
CA ALA A 345 -3.42 -18.06 1.65
C ALA A 345 -3.37 -17.83 0.14
N ALA A 346 -3.05 -16.60 -0.29
CA ALA A 346 -2.92 -16.26 -1.71
C ALA A 346 -1.86 -17.13 -2.42
N LEU A 347 -0.71 -17.30 -1.79
CA LEU A 347 0.36 -18.15 -2.32
C LEU A 347 -0.07 -19.63 -2.39
N LYS A 348 -0.65 -20.14 -1.32
CA LYS A 348 -1.11 -21.52 -1.27
C LYS A 348 -2.19 -21.80 -2.31
N ILE A 349 -3.19 -20.94 -2.41
CA ILE A 349 -4.29 -21.08 -3.38
C ILE A 349 -3.77 -21.03 -4.82
N ALA A 350 -2.87 -20.10 -5.13
CA ALA A 350 -2.27 -20.01 -6.45
C ALA A 350 -1.54 -21.31 -6.84
N CYS A 351 -0.73 -21.85 -5.93
CA CYS A 351 -0.03 -23.12 -6.14
C CYS A 351 -1.01 -24.30 -6.31
N ASP A 352 -2.01 -24.38 -5.44
CA ASP A 352 -3.01 -25.47 -5.50
C ASP A 352 -3.83 -25.42 -6.80
N LEU A 353 -4.21 -24.22 -7.27
CA LEU A 353 -4.96 -24.08 -8.53
C LEU A 353 -4.13 -24.51 -9.74
N VAL A 354 -2.82 -24.28 -9.72
CA VAL A 354 -1.93 -24.79 -10.77
C VAL A 354 -1.85 -26.32 -10.70
N ASP A 355 -1.69 -26.88 -9.52
CA ASP A 355 -1.63 -28.34 -9.31
C ASP A 355 -2.93 -29.04 -9.70
N GLU A 356 -4.06 -28.38 -9.50
CA GLU A 356 -5.39 -28.88 -9.88
C GLU A 356 -5.70 -28.69 -11.37
N GLY A 357 -4.82 -28.03 -12.12
CA GLY A 357 -4.99 -27.78 -13.56
C GLY A 357 -5.98 -26.67 -13.91
N MET A 358 -6.44 -25.88 -12.92
CA MET A 358 -7.37 -24.76 -13.14
C MET A 358 -6.68 -23.51 -13.68
N ARG A 359 -5.42 -23.31 -13.33
CA ARG A 359 -4.62 -22.14 -13.73
C ARG A 359 -3.27 -22.58 -14.28
N THR A 360 -2.75 -21.82 -15.22
CA THR A 360 -1.34 -21.91 -15.63
C THR A 360 -0.46 -21.17 -14.62
N GLU A 361 0.84 -21.43 -14.65
CA GLU A 361 1.80 -20.70 -13.82
C GLU A 361 1.70 -19.19 -14.05
N GLN A 362 1.57 -18.75 -15.29
CA GLN A 362 1.43 -17.35 -15.66
C GLN A 362 0.17 -16.72 -15.07
N GLU A 363 -0.96 -17.41 -15.19
CA GLU A 363 -2.22 -16.96 -14.61
C GLU A 363 -2.14 -16.88 -13.08
N ALA A 364 -1.47 -17.85 -12.44
CA ALA A 364 -1.28 -17.87 -10.99
C ALA A 364 -0.42 -16.69 -10.51
N VAL A 365 0.63 -16.35 -11.25
CA VAL A 365 1.48 -15.18 -10.96
C VAL A 365 0.65 -13.89 -10.99
N LEU A 366 -0.29 -13.77 -11.93
CA LEU A 366 -1.15 -12.59 -12.04
C LEU A 366 -2.19 -12.48 -10.91
N MET A 367 -2.50 -13.56 -10.23
CA MET A 367 -3.49 -13.57 -9.12
C MET A 367 -2.98 -12.90 -7.84
N ILE A 368 -1.69 -12.77 -7.68
CA ILE A 368 -1.09 -12.32 -6.42
C ILE A 368 -0.77 -10.83 -6.51
N ASP A 369 -1.28 -10.04 -5.55
CA ASP A 369 -0.88 -8.64 -5.42
C ASP A 369 0.54 -8.58 -4.85
N PRO A 370 1.51 -8.03 -5.60
CA PRO A 370 2.90 -7.97 -5.13
C PRO A 370 3.08 -7.29 -3.77
N ARG A 371 2.24 -6.30 -3.45
CA ARG A 371 2.30 -5.56 -2.17
C ARG A 371 2.00 -6.47 -0.97
N ASN A 372 1.23 -7.52 -1.17
CA ASN A 372 0.90 -8.46 -0.10
C ASN A 372 2.11 -9.28 0.38
N LEU A 373 3.16 -9.38 -0.43
CA LEU A 373 4.38 -10.10 -0.05
C LEU A 373 5.11 -9.44 1.13
N ASP A 374 4.92 -8.13 1.34
CA ASP A 374 5.52 -7.41 2.48
C ASP A 374 5.16 -8.06 3.83
N THR A 375 3.91 -8.49 3.98
CA THR A 375 3.45 -9.09 5.25
C THR A 375 4.14 -10.42 5.57
N LEU A 376 4.65 -11.10 4.56
CA LEU A 376 5.35 -12.38 4.73
C LEU A 376 6.82 -12.21 5.13
N LEU A 377 7.36 -11.02 4.90
CA LEU A 377 8.78 -10.71 5.11
C LEU A 377 9.07 -10.03 6.45
N HIS A 378 8.02 -9.64 7.19
CA HIS A 378 8.13 -8.87 8.43
C HIS A 378 7.33 -9.50 9.58
N PRO A 379 7.75 -9.29 10.85
CA PRO A 379 6.95 -9.71 12.00
C PRO A 379 5.57 -9.08 12.02
N GLN A 380 4.59 -9.78 12.58
CA GLN A 380 3.21 -9.31 12.75
C GLN A 380 2.81 -9.41 14.22
N PHE A 381 1.78 -8.66 14.64
CA PHE A 381 1.20 -8.82 15.96
C PHE A 381 0.40 -10.12 16.05
N ASP A 382 0.37 -10.71 17.24
CA ASP A 382 -0.55 -11.81 17.53
C ASP A 382 -1.99 -11.38 17.24
N ALA A 383 -2.71 -12.16 16.44
CA ALA A 383 -4.04 -11.80 15.93
C ALA A 383 -5.08 -11.61 17.03
N LYS A 384 -5.00 -12.38 18.10
CA LYS A 384 -5.93 -12.26 19.24
C LYS A 384 -5.61 -11.03 20.09
N ALA A 385 -4.33 -10.79 20.34
CA ALA A 385 -3.86 -9.68 21.16
C ALA A 385 -4.19 -8.33 20.50
N ILE A 386 -4.01 -8.22 19.18
CA ILE A 386 -4.26 -6.96 18.46
C ILE A 386 -5.75 -6.62 18.38
N LYS A 387 -6.63 -7.60 18.31
CA LYS A 387 -8.09 -7.39 18.28
C LYS A 387 -8.63 -6.70 19.53
N SER A 388 -8.04 -6.99 20.68
CA SER A 388 -8.45 -6.42 21.96
C SER A 388 -7.73 -5.12 22.29
N ALA A 389 -6.77 -4.69 21.49
CA ALA A 389 -5.99 -3.49 21.72
C ALA A 389 -6.63 -2.26 21.03
N THR A 390 -6.58 -1.13 21.71
CA THR A 390 -7.06 0.16 21.16
C THR A 390 -5.87 1.07 20.89
N PRO A 391 -5.70 1.62 19.67
CA PRO A 391 -4.63 2.56 19.39
C PRO A 391 -4.74 3.83 20.23
N ILE A 392 -3.60 4.32 20.72
CA ILE A 392 -3.51 5.60 21.44
C ILE A 392 -3.09 6.75 20.55
N GLY A 393 -2.63 6.44 19.34
CA GLY A 393 -2.23 7.42 18.34
C GLY A 393 -2.00 6.77 16.99
N LYS A 394 -1.83 7.61 15.97
CA LYS A 394 -1.60 7.16 14.61
C LYS A 394 -0.62 8.09 13.89
N GLY A 395 0.37 7.47 13.27
CA GLY A 395 1.27 8.13 12.32
C GLY A 395 1.14 7.51 10.95
N LEU A 396 2.15 7.69 10.13
CA LEU A 396 2.24 7.04 8.82
C LEU A 396 2.89 5.66 8.96
N GLY A 397 2.31 4.65 8.38
CA GLY A 397 2.94 3.34 8.23
C GLY A 397 4.09 3.41 7.23
N ALA A 398 5.25 3.80 7.71
CA ALA A 398 6.39 4.13 6.85
C ALA A 398 7.24 2.93 6.45
N SER A 399 7.32 1.92 7.29
CA SER A 399 7.97 0.64 6.99
C SER A 399 7.20 -0.48 7.69
N PRO A 400 6.83 -1.54 6.97
CA PRO A 400 5.89 -2.53 7.48
C PRO A 400 6.46 -3.37 8.63
N GLY A 401 5.55 -4.07 9.31
CA GLY A 401 5.84 -4.96 10.41
C GLY A 401 5.34 -4.44 11.75
N ALA A 402 5.40 -5.31 12.74
CA ALA A 402 5.00 -5.02 14.11
C ALA A 402 6.23 -5.00 15.02
N ALA A 403 6.27 -4.08 15.95
CA ALA A 403 7.36 -4.00 16.94
C ALA A 403 6.83 -3.65 18.31
N CYS A 404 7.44 -4.25 19.32
CA CYS A 404 7.17 -3.96 20.72
C CYS A 404 8.51 -3.85 21.47
N GLY A 405 8.63 -2.91 22.35
CA GLY A 405 9.83 -2.75 23.14
C GLY A 405 9.79 -1.57 24.11
N LYS A 406 10.89 -1.41 24.82
CA LYS A 406 11.07 -0.30 25.75
C LYS A 406 11.50 0.96 24.97
N ILE A 407 10.97 2.10 25.36
CA ILE A 407 11.25 3.39 24.73
C ILE A 407 12.68 3.82 25.07
N VAL A 408 13.42 4.21 24.04
CA VAL A 408 14.70 4.93 24.15
C VAL A 408 14.67 6.17 23.24
N PHE A 409 15.42 7.20 23.55
CA PHE A 409 15.36 8.50 22.87
C PHE A 409 16.62 8.85 22.09
N THR A 410 17.69 8.09 22.23
CA THR A 410 18.96 8.33 21.53
C THR A 410 19.47 7.05 20.88
N ALA A 411 20.26 7.22 19.82
CA ALA A 411 20.91 6.10 19.14
C ALA A 411 21.86 5.36 20.08
N GLU A 412 22.60 6.09 20.91
CA GLU A 412 23.51 5.53 21.90
C GLU A 412 22.79 4.65 22.93
N ASP A 413 21.65 5.12 23.42
CA ASP A 413 20.83 4.33 24.36
C ASP A 413 20.26 3.08 23.69
N ALA A 414 19.86 3.16 22.44
CA ALA A 414 19.38 2.01 21.70
C ALA A 414 20.45 0.91 21.60
N GLU A 415 21.66 1.28 21.26
CA GLU A 415 22.79 0.36 21.18
C GLU A 415 23.16 -0.22 22.55
N ALA A 416 23.21 0.60 23.59
CA ALA A 416 23.56 0.18 24.96
C ALA A 416 22.50 -0.79 25.52
N TRP A 417 21.23 -0.50 25.34
CA TRP A 417 20.13 -1.34 25.83
C TRP A 417 20.04 -2.67 25.08
N LYS A 418 20.27 -2.65 23.77
CA LYS A 418 20.36 -3.90 23.00
C LYS A 418 21.51 -4.79 23.48
N ALA A 419 22.65 -4.19 23.78
CA ALA A 419 23.81 -4.92 24.29
C ALA A 419 23.52 -5.64 25.64
N ARG A 420 22.58 -5.09 26.42
CA ARG A 420 22.07 -5.72 27.66
C ARG A 420 20.99 -6.77 27.41
N GLY A 421 20.65 -7.05 26.16
CA GLY A 421 19.62 -8.01 25.78
C GLY A 421 18.19 -7.47 25.80
N GLU A 422 18.00 -6.16 25.91
CA GLU A 422 16.67 -5.55 25.88
C GLU A 422 16.21 -5.21 24.48
N LYS A 423 14.90 -5.35 24.23
CA LYS A 423 14.24 -4.94 23.00
C LYS A 423 13.76 -3.50 23.16
N VAL A 424 14.13 -2.63 22.21
CA VAL A 424 13.85 -1.20 22.31
C VAL A 424 13.14 -0.66 21.07
N ILE A 425 12.36 0.41 21.29
CA ILE A 425 11.77 1.27 20.25
C ILE A 425 12.45 2.62 20.33
N LEU A 426 13.10 3.04 19.25
CA LEU A 426 13.74 4.36 19.18
C LEU A 426 12.68 5.41 18.84
N VAL A 427 12.50 6.38 19.73
CA VAL A 427 11.54 7.47 19.56
C VAL A 427 12.31 8.77 19.41
N ARG A 428 12.15 9.42 18.25
CA ARG A 428 12.85 10.67 17.94
C ARG A 428 11.88 11.70 17.41
N LEU A 429 12.23 12.97 17.53
CA LEU A 429 11.52 14.04 16.82
C LEU A 429 11.63 13.81 15.30
N GLU A 430 12.85 13.57 14.84
CA GLU A 430 13.22 13.12 13.51
C GLU A 430 14.55 12.39 13.56
N THR A 431 14.87 11.53 12.60
CA THR A 431 16.17 10.87 12.54
C THR A 431 17.10 11.54 11.54
N SER A 432 18.40 11.37 11.77
CA SER A 432 19.46 11.82 10.89
C SER A 432 20.39 10.64 10.55
N PRO A 433 21.31 10.78 9.58
CA PRO A 433 22.24 9.71 9.26
C PRO A 433 23.08 9.21 10.46
N GLU A 434 23.30 10.05 11.46
CA GLU A 434 24.00 9.68 12.69
C GLU A 434 23.24 8.66 13.55
N ASP A 435 21.93 8.55 13.35
CA ASP A 435 21.07 7.64 14.11
C ASP A 435 21.05 6.21 13.56
N ILE A 436 21.69 5.93 12.42
CA ILE A 436 21.59 4.63 11.72
C ILE A 436 21.94 3.44 12.62
N THR A 437 23.00 3.55 13.40
CA THR A 437 23.44 2.45 14.30
C THR A 437 22.41 2.18 15.39
N GLY A 438 21.80 3.23 15.94
CA GLY A 438 20.71 3.11 16.90
C GLY A 438 19.42 2.57 16.28
N MET A 439 19.14 2.95 15.04
CA MET A 439 18.02 2.42 14.29
C MET A 439 18.15 0.91 14.06
N LYS A 440 19.34 0.45 13.68
CA LYS A 440 19.65 -0.98 13.52
C LYS A 440 19.53 -1.75 14.82
N ALA A 441 19.83 -1.15 15.94
CA ALA A 441 19.75 -1.77 17.26
C ALA A 441 18.29 -1.90 17.76
N SER A 442 17.37 -1.12 17.19
CA SER A 442 15.98 -1.03 17.64
C SER A 442 15.08 -2.05 16.93
N GLN A 443 14.03 -2.50 17.63
CA GLN A 443 12.98 -3.32 17.04
C GLN A 443 12.12 -2.52 16.08
N GLY A 444 11.94 -1.23 16.34
CA GLY A 444 11.18 -0.32 15.52
C GLY A 444 11.54 1.13 15.81
N ILE A 445 11.12 2.01 14.91
CA ILE A 445 11.39 3.44 14.95
C ILE A 445 10.07 4.21 14.93
N LEU A 446 9.93 5.19 15.81
CA LEU A 446 8.79 6.08 15.88
C LEU A 446 9.28 7.52 15.82
N THR A 447 8.78 8.30 14.85
CA THR A 447 9.13 9.72 14.74
C THR A 447 7.90 10.62 14.80
N VAL A 448 8.09 11.82 15.33
CA VAL A 448 7.05 12.84 15.40
C VAL A 448 6.89 13.55 14.05
N ARG A 449 7.98 13.78 13.35
CA ARG A 449 8.05 14.46 12.05
C ARG A 449 8.50 13.48 10.96
N GLY A 450 8.16 13.80 9.74
CA GLY A 450 8.58 13.08 8.56
C GLY A 450 7.46 12.35 7.85
N GLY A 451 7.60 12.27 6.53
CA GLY A 451 6.67 11.55 5.65
C GLY A 451 7.23 10.20 5.21
N MET A 452 6.59 9.61 4.21
CA MET A 452 6.99 8.32 3.62
C MET A 452 8.39 8.33 2.99
N THR A 453 8.90 9.49 2.66
CA THR A 453 10.21 9.68 2.03
C THR A 453 11.24 10.29 2.97
N SER A 454 10.91 10.43 4.26
CA SER A 454 11.84 10.92 5.28
C SER A 454 13.02 9.97 5.48
N HIS A 455 14.08 10.45 6.07
CA HIS A 455 15.26 9.65 6.39
C HIS A 455 14.90 8.41 7.20
N ALA A 456 14.07 8.56 8.25
CA ALA A 456 13.62 7.43 9.08
C ALA A 456 12.88 6.37 8.24
N ALA A 457 11.96 6.78 7.40
CA ALA A 457 11.17 5.88 6.55
C ALA A 457 12.04 5.12 5.55
N VAL A 458 12.92 5.83 4.85
CA VAL A 458 13.78 5.23 3.81
C VAL A 458 14.77 4.24 4.43
N VAL A 459 15.44 4.62 5.50
CA VAL A 459 16.44 3.77 6.17
C VAL A 459 15.75 2.55 6.81
N ALA A 460 14.62 2.74 7.46
CA ALA A 460 13.88 1.62 8.07
C ALA A 460 13.44 0.59 7.02
N ARG A 461 12.93 1.03 5.88
CA ARG A 461 12.59 0.12 4.78
C ARG A 461 13.79 -0.64 4.27
N GLY A 462 14.93 0.02 4.13
CA GLY A 462 16.17 -0.61 3.73
C GLY A 462 16.65 -1.68 4.69
N MET A 463 16.46 -1.47 5.99
CA MET A 463 16.83 -2.44 7.03
C MET A 463 15.77 -3.52 7.26
N GLY A 464 14.57 -3.37 6.74
CA GLY A 464 13.43 -4.23 7.05
C GLY A 464 12.89 -4.04 8.46
N SER A 465 13.12 -2.87 9.06
CA SER A 465 12.67 -2.54 10.42
C SER A 465 11.31 -1.83 10.37
N CYS A 466 10.47 -2.11 11.36
CA CYS A 466 9.19 -1.43 11.53
C CYS A 466 9.40 0.07 11.76
N CYS A 467 8.64 0.92 11.09
CA CYS A 467 8.70 2.36 11.27
C CYS A 467 7.31 3.00 11.18
N VAL A 468 7.01 3.81 12.18
CA VAL A 468 5.87 4.73 12.16
C VAL A 468 6.44 6.14 12.19
N SER A 469 6.19 6.92 11.16
CA SER A 469 6.68 8.29 11.06
C SER A 469 5.56 9.32 11.09
N GLY A 470 5.91 10.57 11.36
CA GLY A 470 4.95 11.67 11.26
C GLY A 470 3.79 11.62 12.26
N CYS A 471 3.99 11.05 13.44
CA CYS A 471 2.96 11.09 14.49
C CYS A 471 2.94 12.46 15.16
N SER A 472 2.28 13.43 14.55
CA SER A 472 2.22 14.83 15.02
C SER A 472 1.47 15.03 16.34
N ALA A 473 0.69 14.04 16.76
CA ALA A 473 0.00 14.07 18.05
C ALA A 473 0.94 13.89 19.24
N ILE A 474 2.17 13.41 19.02
CA ILE A 474 3.16 13.29 20.08
C ILE A 474 3.68 14.67 20.45
N ILE A 475 3.67 14.97 21.74
CA ILE A 475 4.32 16.17 22.31
C ILE A 475 5.64 15.70 22.90
N MET A 476 6.75 15.99 22.19
CA MET A 476 8.07 15.49 22.51
C MET A 476 8.87 16.43 23.43
N ASP A 477 9.53 15.85 24.42
CA ASP A 477 10.56 16.50 25.24
C ASP A 477 11.81 15.60 25.26
N GLU A 478 12.61 15.70 24.21
CA GLU A 478 13.82 14.88 24.04
C GLU A 478 14.83 15.11 25.17
N ALA A 479 14.98 16.35 25.65
CA ALA A 479 15.94 16.71 26.69
C ALA A 479 15.66 15.95 28.00
N ASN A 480 14.39 15.78 28.35
CA ASN A 480 13.98 15.09 29.57
C ASN A 480 13.58 13.62 29.31
N LYS A 481 13.80 13.13 28.11
CA LYS A 481 13.51 11.75 27.68
C LYS A 481 12.08 11.31 28.03
N LYS A 482 11.11 12.11 27.55
CA LYS A 482 9.67 11.82 27.73
C LYS A 482 8.86 12.42 26.59
N PHE A 483 7.66 11.88 26.41
CA PHE A 483 6.65 12.44 25.50
C PHE A 483 5.24 12.13 26.00
N SER A 484 4.28 12.88 25.49
CA SER A 484 2.86 12.65 25.75
C SER A 484 2.15 12.21 24.48
N LEU A 485 1.29 11.21 24.58
CA LEU A 485 0.44 10.72 23.49
C LEU A 485 -0.83 10.11 24.07
N GLY A 486 -1.97 10.44 23.49
CA GLY A 486 -3.25 9.89 23.94
C GLY A 486 -3.60 10.17 25.39
N GLY A 487 -3.18 11.30 25.92
CA GLY A 487 -3.41 11.71 27.30
C GLY A 487 -2.51 11.04 28.33
N LYS A 488 -1.51 10.27 27.92
CA LYS A 488 -0.55 9.58 28.79
C LYS A 488 0.87 10.10 28.55
N GLU A 489 1.65 10.21 29.63
CA GLU A 489 3.07 10.51 29.59
C GLU A 489 3.88 9.21 29.49
N PHE A 490 4.80 9.14 28.53
CA PHE A 490 5.73 8.02 28.35
C PHE A 490 7.16 8.48 28.65
N ARG A 491 7.89 7.63 29.34
CA ARG A 491 9.29 7.87 29.74
C ARG A 491 10.18 6.76 29.22
N GLU A 492 11.49 6.99 29.22
CA GLU A 492 12.48 5.98 28.86
C GLU A 492 12.25 4.71 29.68
N GLY A 493 12.22 3.56 29.00
CA GLY A 493 11.99 2.26 29.61
C GLY A 493 10.52 1.81 29.67
N ASP A 494 9.55 2.71 29.42
CA ASP A 494 8.16 2.31 29.28
C ASP A 494 7.95 1.49 27.99
N TYR A 495 7.03 0.52 28.03
CA TYR A 495 6.72 -0.28 26.87
C TYR A 495 5.76 0.39 25.92
N ILE A 496 6.03 0.28 24.63
CA ILE A 496 5.19 0.75 23.54
C ILE A 496 5.20 -0.28 22.41
N SER A 497 4.09 -0.38 21.70
CA SER A 497 3.96 -1.23 20.51
C SER A 497 3.56 -0.37 19.31
N ILE A 498 4.19 -0.60 18.17
CA ILE A 498 3.91 0.15 16.94
C ILE A 498 3.66 -0.79 15.78
N ASP A 499 2.74 -0.40 14.91
CA ASP A 499 2.39 -1.12 13.68
C ASP A 499 2.83 -0.31 12.47
N GLY A 500 3.92 -0.72 11.85
CA GLY A 500 4.49 -0.06 10.68
C GLY A 500 3.67 -0.22 9.40
N SER A 501 2.70 -1.14 9.38
CA SER A 501 1.80 -1.34 8.25
C SER A 501 0.60 -0.38 8.30
N THR A 502 0.03 -0.14 9.48
CA THR A 502 -1.14 0.73 9.67
C THR A 502 -0.80 2.13 10.15
N GLY A 503 0.35 2.30 10.81
CA GLY A 503 0.72 3.53 11.51
C GLY A 503 0.17 3.64 12.93
N ASN A 504 -0.53 2.62 13.41
CA ASN A 504 -1.11 2.63 14.75
C ASN A 504 -0.05 2.47 15.85
N ILE A 505 -0.29 3.15 16.97
CA ILE A 505 0.57 3.12 18.16
C ILE A 505 -0.27 2.65 19.34
N TYR A 506 0.27 1.71 20.13
CA TYR A 506 -0.42 1.09 21.26
C TYR A 506 0.40 1.24 22.54
N ASP A 507 -0.30 1.44 23.66
CA ASP A 507 0.32 1.46 24.98
C ASP A 507 0.64 0.03 25.44
N GLY A 508 1.83 -0.17 25.97
CA GLY A 508 2.25 -1.43 26.58
C GLY A 508 2.71 -2.50 25.60
N ILE A 509 2.64 -3.74 26.03
CA ILE A 509 3.17 -4.89 25.29
C ILE A 509 2.05 -5.55 24.49
N ILE A 510 2.24 -5.68 23.17
CA ILE A 510 1.45 -6.55 22.32
C ILE A 510 2.41 -7.58 21.74
N PRO A 511 2.19 -8.89 21.98
CA PRO A 511 3.08 -9.93 21.46
C PRO A 511 3.17 -9.90 19.94
N THR A 512 4.36 -10.20 19.42
CA THR A 512 4.63 -10.30 17.98
C THR A 512 4.93 -11.74 17.58
N VAL A 513 4.65 -12.07 16.33
CA VAL A 513 4.93 -13.36 15.70
C VAL A 513 5.92 -13.11 14.56
N ASP A 514 7.00 -13.90 14.50
CA ASP A 514 8.00 -13.77 13.46
C ASP A 514 7.43 -14.09 12.07
N ALA A 515 8.04 -13.49 11.04
CA ALA A 515 7.68 -13.76 9.65
C ALA A 515 7.86 -15.23 9.31
N THR A 516 6.82 -15.84 8.74
CA THR A 516 6.85 -17.23 8.29
C THR A 516 6.75 -17.27 6.77
N ILE A 517 7.80 -17.76 6.12
CA ILE A 517 7.82 -17.95 4.66
C ILE A 517 7.54 -19.41 4.38
N ALA A 518 6.39 -19.71 3.76
CA ALA A 518 6.01 -21.07 3.35
C ALA A 518 6.74 -21.50 2.08
N GLY A 519 6.76 -22.82 1.81
CA GLY A 519 7.36 -23.36 0.59
C GLY A 519 6.75 -22.84 -0.71
N GLU A 520 5.47 -22.44 -0.68
CA GLU A 520 4.76 -21.84 -1.78
C GLU A 520 5.36 -20.51 -2.21
N PHE A 521 5.95 -19.76 -1.28
CA PHE A 521 6.65 -18.51 -1.60
C PHE A 521 7.79 -18.75 -2.60
N GLY A 522 8.65 -19.71 -2.32
CA GLY A 522 9.75 -20.08 -3.21
C GLY A 522 9.26 -20.54 -4.59
N ARG A 523 8.18 -21.26 -4.62
CA ARG A 523 7.56 -21.76 -5.84
C ARG A 523 7.04 -20.65 -6.73
N VAL A 524 6.30 -19.70 -6.16
CA VAL A 524 5.77 -18.52 -6.86
C VAL A 524 6.92 -17.63 -7.36
N MET A 525 7.94 -17.44 -6.53
CA MET A 525 9.09 -16.63 -6.92
C MET A 525 9.90 -17.28 -8.04
N ALA A 526 9.97 -18.61 -8.09
CA ALA A 526 10.58 -19.31 -9.22
C ALA A 526 9.81 -19.08 -10.52
N TRP A 527 8.46 -19.07 -10.46
CA TRP A 527 7.65 -18.71 -11.62
C TRP A 527 7.88 -17.25 -12.03
N ALA A 528 7.95 -16.34 -11.07
CA ALA A 528 8.23 -14.94 -11.35
C ALA A 528 9.56 -14.78 -12.10
N ASP A 529 10.62 -15.43 -11.65
CA ASP A 529 11.92 -15.39 -12.32
C ASP A 529 11.90 -15.99 -13.72
N LYS A 530 11.08 -17.02 -13.93
CA LYS A 530 10.92 -17.67 -15.24
C LYS A 530 10.29 -16.73 -16.29
N TYR A 531 9.35 -15.89 -15.90
CA TYR A 531 8.54 -15.08 -16.80
C TYR A 531 8.92 -13.62 -16.88
N ARG A 532 9.65 -13.06 -15.91
CA ARG A 532 10.07 -11.67 -15.95
C ARG A 532 11.17 -11.41 -16.99
N ARG A 533 11.10 -10.24 -17.62
CA ARG A 533 12.16 -9.69 -18.48
C ARG A 533 13.14 -8.83 -17.69
N LEU A 534 12.61 -7.92 -16.87
CA LEU A 534 13.42 -7.02 -16.05
C LEU A 534 14.26 -7.80 -15.04
N LYS A 535 15.52 -7.40 -14.92
CA LYS A 535 16.36 -7.82 -13.80
C LYS A 535 16.02 -6.99 -12.57
N VAL A 536 16.26 -7.56 -11.41
CA VAL A 536 16.00 -6.89 -10.13
C VAL A 536 17.28 -6.82 -9.33
N ARG A 537 17.74 -5.61 -9.11
CA ARG A 537 18.90 -5.30 -8.26
C ARG A 537 18.42 -4.69 -6.95
N THR A 538 19.34 -4.46 -6.05
CA THR A 538 19.06 -3.85 -4.74
C THR A 538 19.86 -2.58 -4.51
N ASN A 539 19.30 -1.70 -3.68
CA ASN A 539 20.02 -0.57 -3.10
C ASN A 539 20.60 -1.04 -1.77
N ALA A 540 21.91 -1.19 -1.69
CA ALA A 540 22.59 -1.71 -0.50
C ALA A 540 23.95 -1.05 -0.32
N ASP A 541 24.22 -0.63 0.90
CA ASP A 541 25.45 0.08 1.28
C ASP A 541 26.31 -0.76 2.22
N THR A 542 25.80 -1.88 2.75
CA THR A 542 26.47 -2.76 3.70
C THR A 542 26.46 -4.20 3.20
N PRO A 543 27.44 -5.02 3.63
CA PRO A 543 27.46 -6.44 3.30
C PRO A 543 26.23 -7.20 3.82
N THR A 544 25.73 -6.82 4.98
CA THR A 544 24.54 -7.43 5.60
C THR A 544 23.31 -7.23 4.72
N ASP A 545 23.08 -6.00 4.28
CA ASP A 545 21.96 -5.67 3.39
C ASP A 545 22.11 -6.35 2.03
N ALA A 546 23.33 -6.38 1.50
CA ALA A 546 23.63 -7.04 0.23
C ALA A 546 23.34 -8.55 0.27
N ARG A 547 23.76 -9.24 1.34
CA ARG A 547 23.48 -10.67 1.53
C ARG A 547 21.98 -10.93 1.68
N LYS A 548 21.30 -10.11 2.46
CA LYS A 548 19.84 -10.25 2.65
C LYS A 548 19.10 -10.08 1.34
N ALA A 549 19.45 -9.06 0.56
CA ALA A 549 18.85 -8.84 -0.75
C ALA A 549 19.12 -10.00 -1.70
N ARG A 550 20.33 -10.53 -1.68
CA ARG A 550 20.69 -11.68 -2.52
C ARG A 550 19.92 -12.94 -2.14
N GLU A 551 19.73 -13.18 -0.86
CA GLU A 551 18.86 -14.27 -0.36
C GLU A 551 17.42 -14.10 -0.86
N LEU A 552 16.94 -12.86 -0.96
CA LEU A 552 15.62 -12.54 -1.46
C LEU A 552 15.53 -12.51 -3.00
N GLY A 553 16.65 -12.77 -3.68
CA GLY A 553 16.69 -12.93 -5.13
C GLY A 553 17.23 -11.75 -5.94
N ALA A 554 17.89 -10.79 -5.29
CA ALA A 554 18.55 -9.70 -6.00
C ALA A 554 19.71 -10.22 -6.88
N GLU A 555 19.83 -9.64 -8.07
CA GLU A 555 20.80 -10.06 -9.10
C GLU A 555 22.00 -9.11 -9.19
N GLY A 556 22.09 -8.18 -8.30
CA GLY A 556 23.16 -7.20 -8.23
C GLY A 556 22.84 -6.06 -7.31
N ILE A 557 23.78 -5.15 -7.15
CA ILE A 557 23.54 -3.87 -6.47
C ILE A 557 23.39 -2.80 -7.55
N GLY A 558 22.21 -2.17 -7.60
CA GLY A 558 21.93 -1.09 -8.54
C GLY A 558 22.31 0.29 -8.00
N LEU A 559 22.45 0.40 -6.67
CA LEU A 559 22.87 1.62 -6.00
C LEU A 559 23.58 1.29 -4.70
N CYS A 560 24.86 1.63 -4.64
CA CYS A 560 25.62 1.73 -3.40
C CYS A 560 25.92 3.21 -3.15
N ARG A 561 25.38 3.75 -2.07
CA ARG A 561 25.57 5.16 -1.66
C ARG A 561 26.79 5.27 -0.77
N THR A 562 27.87 5.78 -1.30
CA THR A 562 29.18 5.84 -0.59
C THR A 562 29.16 6.77 0.62
N GLU A 563 28.30 7.79 0.65
CA GLU A 563 28.16 8.71 1.77
C GLU A 563 27.76 8.03 3.07
N HIS A 564 26.99 6.95 3.01
CA HIS A 564 26.56 6.22 4.21
C HIS A 564 27.72 5.53 4.93
N MET A 565 28.82 5.29 4.22
CA MET A 565 30.02 4.67 4.79
C MET A 565 30.84 5.64 5.65
N PHE A 566 30.63 6.95 5.48
CA PHE A 566 31.42 7.98 6.17
C PHE A 566 30.92 8.34 7.57
N PHE A 567 29.70 7.93 7.93
CA PHE A 567 29.10 8.29 9.22
C PHE A 567 29.58 7.43 10.39
N GLU A 568 30.24 6.30 10.13
CA GLU A 568 30.78 5.47 11.20
C GLU A 568 31.91 6.18 11.94
N ALA A 569 32.03 5.89 13.27
CA ALA A 569 32.93 6.63 14.17
C ALA A 569 34.40 6.62 13.73
N ASP A 570 34.89 5.56 13.12
CA ASP A 570 36.25 5.42 12.65
C ASP A 570 36.56 6.20 11.36
N ARG A 571 35.52 6.66 10.67
CA ARG A 571 35.62 7.32 9.37
C ARG A 571 35.27 8.80 9.40
N ILE A 572 34.24 9.15 10.21
CA ILE A 572 33.70 10.52 10.21
C ILE A 572 34.73 11.57 10.62
N ALA A 573 35.62 11.23 11.56
CA ALA A 573 36.69 12.15 12.01
C ALA A 573 37.63 12.51 10.87
N ALA A 574 38.10 11.53 10.09
CA ALA A 574 38.99 11.78 8.93
C ALA A 574 38.28 12.55 7.81
N PHE A 575 37.01 12.25 7.60
CA PHE A 575 36.19 12.94 6.60
C PHE A 575 35.97 14.42 6.97
N ARG A 576 35.73 14.72 8.23
CA ARG A 576 35.65 16.09 8.78
C ARG A 576 36.95 16.82 8.64
N GLU A 577 38.09 16.14 8.85
CA GLU A 577 39.42 16.72 8.61
C GLU A 577 39.61 17.09 7.14
N MET A 578 39.15 16.27 6.24
CA MET A 578 39.18 16.54 4.80
C MET A 578 38.38 17.81 4.45
N ILE A 579 37.16 17.92 4.99
CA ILE A 579 36.27 19.07 4.76
C ILE A 579 36.92 20.38 5.23
N CYS A 580 37.62 20.35 6.35
CA CYS A 580 38.30 21.52 6.96
C CYS A 580 39.71 21.78 6.46
N SER A 581 40.14 21.10 5.40
CA SER A 581 41.46 21.30 4.81
C SER A 581 41.49 22.57 3.95
N ASP A 582 42.62 23.32 4.07
CA ASP A 582 42.84 24.58 3.33
C ASP A 582 43.53 24.37 1.98
N THR A 583 44.26 23.28 1.81
CA THR A 583 45.06 22.99 0.62
C THR A 583 44.73 21.63 0.05
N VAL A 584 45.07 21.42 -1.22
CA VAL A 584 44.92 20.13 -1.92
C VAL A 584 45.75 19.06 -1.19
N GLU A 585 46.97 19.38 -0.76
CA GLU A 585 47.85 18.44 -0.08
C GLU A 585 47.28 17.98 1.27
N GLU A 586 46.71 18.89 2.05
CA GLU A 586 46.05 18.58 3.31
C GLU A 586 44.83 17.70 3.08
N ARG A 587 44.06 17.98 2.02
CA ARG A 587 42.87 17.21 1.65
C ARG A 587 43.24 15.80 1.22
N GLU A 588 44.26 15.65 0.39
CA GLU A 588 44.80 14.37 -0.01
C GLU A 588 45.30 13.55 1.17
N GLU A 589 45.96 14.17 2.14
CA GLU A 589 46.45 13.53 3.36
C GLU A 589 45.28 12.97 4.18
N ALA A 590 44.21 13.74 4.34
CA ALA A 590 43.02 13.28 5.04
C ALA A 590 42.30 12.11 4.28
N LEU A 591 42.23 12.21 2.95
CA LEU A 591 41.65 11.18 2.08
C LEU A 591 42.45 9.87 2.11
N GLU A 592 43.77 9.93 2.26
CA GLU A 592 44.61 8.73 2.41
C GLU A 592 44.28 7.94 3.69
N LYS A 593 43.74 8.57 4.71
CA LYS A 593 43.26 7.90 5.93
C LYS A 593 41.94 7.17 5.67
N ILE A 594 41.11 7.67 4.78
CA ILE A 594 39.79 7.13 4.44
C ILE A 594 39.90 6.00 3.44
N LEU A 595 40.83 6.10 2.50
CA LEU A 595 40.98 5.16 1.38
C LEU A 595 40.99 3.66 1.80
N PRO A 596 41.81 3.21 2.78
CA PRO A 596 41.82 1.81 3.17
C PRO A 596 40.49 1.35 3.76
N LEU A 597 39.80 2.21 4.51
CA LEU A 597 38.53 1.91 5.14
C LEU A 597 37.43 1.71 4.10
N GLN A 598 37.35 2.61 3.13
CA GLN A 598 36.36 2.52 2.06
C GLN A 598 36.65 1.37 1.10
N GLN A 599 37.93 1.12 0.80
CA GLN A 599 38.37 -0.04 0.04
C GLN A 599 37.91 -1.34 0.72
N GLY A 600 38.08 -1.45 2.03
CA GLY A 600 37.62 -2.59 2.81
C GLY A 600 36.11 -2.78 2.76
N ASP A 601 35.35 -1.69 2.79
CA ASP A 601 33.90 -1.72 2.64
C ASP A 601 33.48 -2.29 1.29
N PHE A 602 34.10 -1.84 0.22
CA PHE A 602 33.82 -2.33 -1.12
C PHE A 602 34.24 -3.80 -1.31
N GLU A 603 35.35 -4.22 -0.73
CA GLU A 603 35.78 -5.62 -0.75
C GLU A 603 34.71 -6.54 -0.12
N LYS A 604 34.14 -6.11 1.00
CA LYS A 604 33.06 -6.85 1.67
C LYS A 604 31.78 -6.90 0.84
N LEU A 605 31.46 -5.82 0.14
CA LEU A 605 30.30 -5.78 -0.78
C LEU A 605 30.49 -6.72 -1.96
N TYR A 606 31.66 -6.69 -2.62
CA TYR A 606 31.96 -7.59 -3.73
C TYR A 606 31.92 -9.05 -3.29
N GLU A 607 32.46 -9.35 -2.10
CA GLU A 607 32.42 -10.70 -1.53
C GLU A 607 30.97 -11.14 -1.28
N ALA A 608 30.13 -10.27 -0.74
CA ALA A 608 28.73 -10.57 -0.47
C ALA A 608 27.93 -10.82 -1.76
N MET A 609 28.30 -10.17 -2.86
CA MET A 609 27.60 -10.29 -4.13
C MET A 609 28.11 -11.43 -5.03
N GLU A 610 29.20 -12.08 -4.67
CA GLU A 610 29.70 -13.27 -5.36
C GLU A 610 29.84 -13.17 -6.88
N GLY A 611 30.25 -12.01 -7.38
CA GLY A 611 30.44 -11.78 -8.80
C GLY A 611 29.24 -11.13 -9.51
N ASP A 612 28.14 -10.92 -8.84
CA ASP A 612 27.01 -10.14 -9.40
C ASP A 612 27.39 -8.66 -9.55
N PRO A 613 26.78 -7.93 -10.51
CA PRO A 613 27.12 -6.52 -10.75
C PRO A 613 26.92 -5.64 -9.51
N VAL A 614 27.80 -4.68 -9.33
CA VAL A 614 27.72 -3.68 -8.25
C VAL A 614 27.92 -2.29 -8.84
N THR A 615 26.90 -1.46 -8.77
CA THR A 615 26.96 -0.05 -9.18
C THR A 615 27.26 0.81 -7.96
N ILE A 616 28.37 1.51 -7.99
CA ILE A 616 28.83 2.36 -6.88
C ILE A 616 28.69 3.83 -7.28
N ARG A 617 27.87 4.56 -6.56
CA ARG A 617 27.67 5.99 -6.76
C ARG A 617 28.68 6.77 -5.91
N PHE A 618 29.37 7.69 -6.54
CA PHE A 618 30.29 8.58 -5.83
C PHE A 618 29.54 9.55 -4.91
N LEU A 619 30.27 10.18 -4.03
CA LEU A 619 29.76 11.10 -3.00
C LEU A 619 28.73 12.06 -3.59
N ASP A 620 27.53 12.08 -3.04
CA ASP A 620 26.41 12.89 -3.51
C ASP A 620 26.00 14.06 -2.62
N PRO A 621 25.84 13.91 -1.27
CA PRO A 621 25.35 15.00 -0.43
C PRO A 621 26.32 16.15 -0.30
N PRO A 622 25.81 17.37 0.01
CA PRO A 622 26.68 18.51 0.33
C PRO A 622 27.53 18.26 1.58
N LEU A 623 28.68 18.87 1.65
CA LEU A 623 29.64 18.66 2.75
C LEU A 623 29.09 19.08 4.12
N HIS A 624 28.16 20.03 4.19
CA HIS A 624 27.58 20.45 5.46
C HIS A 624 26.83 19.33 6.22
N GLU A 625 26.41 18.26 5.54
CA GLU A 625 25.77 17.14 6.19
C GLU A 625 26.70 16.31 7.07
N PHE A 626 28.02 16.45 6.87
CA PHE A 626 29.05 15.68 7.59
C PHE A 626 29.69 16.43 8.73
N VAL A 627 29.49 17.75 8.82
CA VAL A 627 30.14 18.58 9.83
C VAL A 627 29.50 18.37 11.21
N PRO A 628 30.30 18.51 12.28
CA PRO A 628 29.79 18.30 13.64
C PRO A 628 28.88 19.46 14.07
N THR A 629 27.87 19.12 14.89
CA THR A 629 26.95 20.08 15.51
C THR A 629 27.21 20.28 16.99
N GLU A 630 27.79 19.25 17.64
CA GLU A 630 28.10 19.27 19.07
C GLU A 630 29.42 19.99 19.38
N GLU A 631 29.45 20.84 20.42
CA GLU A 631 30.65 21.57 20.85
C GLU A 631 31.85 20.67 21.09
N ALA A 632 31.66 19.50 21.72
CA ALA A 632 32.75 18.57 21.99
C ALA A 632 33.40 18.04 20.72
N ASP A 633 32.59 17.73 19.70
CA ASP A 633 33.07 17.23 18.42
C ASP A 633 33.78 18.34 17.62
N ILE A 634 33.28 19.57 17.69
CA ILE A 634 33.89 20.76 17.08
C ILE A 634 35.28 20.98 17.68
N LYS A 635 35.39 20.85 19.00
CA LYS A 635 36.67 21.00 19.71
C LYS A 635 37.66 19.92 19.30
N LYS A 636 37.23 18.67 19.20
CA LYS A 636 38.09 17.57 18.74
C LYS A 636 38.63 17.84 17.34
N LEU A 637 37.75 18.30 16.46
CA LEU A 637 38.11 18.62 15.08
C LEU A 637 39.12 19.79 15.03
N ALA A 638 38.89 20.83 15.84
CA ALA A 638 39.77 21.99 15.96
C ALA A 638 41.16 21.55 16.40
N ASP A 639 41.27 20.73 17.46
CA ASP A 639 42.54 20.23 17.98
C ASP A 639 43.25 19.34 16.92
N SER A 640 42.53 18.53 16.23
CA SER A 640 43.03 17.65 15.14
C SER A 640 43.65 18.44 13.98
N LYS A 641 43.05 19.59 13.65
CA LYS A 641 43.48 20.44 12.51
C LYS A 641 44.43 21.57 12.91
N GLY A 642 44.72 21.72 14.20
CA GLY A 642 45.50 22.83 14.68
C GLY A 642 44.83 24.18 14.48
N LYS A 643 43.51 24.23 14.52
CA LYS A 643 42.67 25.42 14.36
C LYS A 643 41.93 25.73 15.64
N THR A 644 41.40 26.94 15.74
CA THR A 644 40.55 27.33 16.87
C THR A 644 39.10 26.83 16.65
N VAL A 645 38.34 26.74 17.72
CA VAL A 645 36.93 26.40 17.67
C VAL A 645 36.14 27.39 16.80
N GLU A 646 36.49 28.68 16.90
CA GLU A 646 35.87 29.75 16.12
C GLU A 646 36.17 29.61 14.61
N GLU A 647 37.40 29.20 14.25
CA GLU A 647 37.78 28.93 12.88
C GLU A 647 36.98 27.78 12.29
N ILE A 648 36.78 26.69 13.07
CA ILE A 648 35.95 25.52 12.62
C ILE A 648 34.51 25.94 12.49
N LYS A 649 33.94 26.69 13.43
CA LYS A 649 32.57 27.21 13.34
C LYS A 649 32.34 28.07 12.10
N ALA A 650 33.36 28.92 11.77
CA ALA A 650 33.30 29.73 10.57
C ALA A 650 33.30 28.89 9.29
N ILE A 651 34.05 27.80 9.24
CA ILE A 651 34.07 26.88 8.11
C ILE A 651 32.69 26.20 8.00
N ILE A 652 32.12 25.70 9.11
CA ILE A 652 30.81 25.08 9.15
C ILE A 652 29.74 26.04 8.63
N GLU A 653 29.76 27.28 9.10
CA GLU A 653 28.82 28.31 8.65
C GLU A 653 28.96 28.60 7.16
N SER A 654 30.20 28.64 6.63
CA SER A 654 30.44 28.85 5.21
C SER A 654 29.91 27.74 4.31
N LEU A 655 29.71 26.54 4.83
CA LEU A 655 29.20 25.40 4.11
C LEU A 655 27.67 25.35 4.11
N HIS A 656 27.03 26.15 4.94
CA HIS A 656 25.56 26.22 5.00
C HIS A 656 24.99 26.71 3.67
N GLU A 657 24.04 26.00 3.12
CA GLU A 657 23.40 26.35 1.87
C GLU A 657 21.92 26.64 2.10
N PHE A 658 21.37 27.64 1.41
CA PHE A 658 19.94 27.98 1.48
C PHE A 658 19.06 26.88 0.87
N ASN A 659 19.57 26.24 -0.16
CA ASN A 659 18.89 25.13 -0.82
C ASN A 659 19.89 24.00 -1.11
N PRO A 660 20.14 23.13 -0.14
CA PRO A 660 21.17 22.09 -0.26
C PRO A 660 20.95 21.13 -1.42
N MET A 661 19.69 20.85 -1.76
CA MET A 661 19.35 19.92 -2.84
C MET A 661 19.76 20.45 -4.22
N MET A 662 19.86 21.75 -4.37
CA MET A 662 20.27 22.43 -5.61
C MET A 662 21.67 23.09 -5.50
N GLY A 663 22.43 22.78 -4.45
CA GLY A 663 23.69 23.43 -4.12
C GLY A 663 24.93 22.65 -4.55
N HIS A 664 25.97 22.79 -3.73
CA HIS A 664 27.29 22.22 -3.97
C HIS A 664 27.33 20.74 -3.52
N ARG A 665 26.90 19.88 -4.38
CA ARG A 665 26.83 18.44 -4.14
C ARG A 665 27.06 17.62 -5.42
N GLY A 666 27.18 16.33 -5.29
CA GLY A 666 27.30 15.37 -6.42
C GLY A 666 28.53 15.64 -7.27
N CYS A 667 28.38 15.66 -8.57
CA CYS A 667 29.48 15.90 -9.51
C CYS A 667 30.12 17.30 -9.33
N ARG A 668 29.36 18.23 -8.77
CA ARG A 668 29.89 19.60 -8.49
C ARG A 668 31.01 19.58 -7.46
N LEU A 669 30.91 18.69 -6.45
CA LEU A 669 31.97 18.42 -5.49
C LEU A 669 33.19 17.79 -6.19
N ALA A 670 32.94 16.84 -7.08
CA ALA A 670 33.99 16.16 -7.83
C ALA A 670 34.73 17.11 -8.79
N VAL A 671 34.07 18.12 -9.30
CA VAL A 671 34.69 19.19 -10.10
C VAL A 671 35.52 20.13 -9.23
N THR A 672 34.98 20.56 -8.09
CA THR A 672 35.66 21.47 -7.16
C THR A 672 36.82 20.78 -6.44
N TYR A 673 36.60 19.51 -6.02
CA TYR A 673 37.56 18.72 -5.26
C TYR A 673 37.82 17.36 -5.95
N PRO A 674 38.50 17.32 -7.11
CA PRO A 674 38.70 16.08 -7.87
C PRO A 674 39.47 15.02 -7.07
N GLU A 675 40.16 15.36 -6.01
CA GLU A 675 40.87 14.44 -5.13
C GLU A 675 39.91 13.42 -4.52
N ILE A 676 38.66 13.83 -4.24
CA ILE A 676 37.63 12.94 -3.68
C ILE A 676 37.28 11.83 -4.69
N ALA A 677 37.01 12.20 -5.93
CA ALA A 677 36.74 11.25 -7.00
C ALA A 677 37.93 10.32 -7.26
N LYS A 678 39.13 10.84 -7.18
CA LYS A 678 40.35 10.04 -7.34
C LYS A 678 40.49 9.01 -6.21
N MET A 679 40.24 9.40 -4.98
CA MET A 679 40.29 8.51 -3.82
C MET A 679 39.23 7.42 -3.96
N GLN A 680 37.99 7.77 -4.26
CA GLN A 680 36.89 6.80 -4.42
C GLN A 680 37.15 5.82 -5.56
N THR A 681 37.71 6.27 -6.68
CA THR A 681 38.12 5.42 -7.79
C THR A 681 39.15 4.40 -7.36
N LYS A 682 40.21 4.85 -6.64
CA LYS A 682 41.22 3.93 -6.10
C LYS A 682 40.62 2.87 -5.19
N ALA A 683 39.74 3.29 -4.30
CA ALA A 683 39.06 2.37 -3.34
C ALA A 683 38.24 1.29 -4.10
N VAL A 684 37.45 1.70 -5.07
CA VAL A 684 36.61 0.78 -5.89
C VAL A 684 37.51 -0.19 -6.69
N ILE A 685 38.45 0.32 -7.43
CA ILE A 685 39.27 -0.49 -8.33
C ILE A 685 40.18 -1.44 -7.55
N ARG A 686 40.84 -0.99 -6.49
CA ARG A 686 41.65 -1.85 -5.64
C ARG A 686 40.83 -2.94 -4.96
N ALA A 687 39.65 -2.61 -4.47
CA ALA A 687 38.74 -3.60 -3.88
C ALA A 687 38.32 -4.66 -4.91
N ALA A 688 37.95 -4.24 -6.10
CA ALA A 688 37.58 -5.13 -7.19
C ALA A 688 38.76 -6.02 -7.63
N LEU A 689 39.95 -5.46 -7.78
CA LEU A 689 41.17 -6.23 -8.14
C LEU A 689 41.50 -7.29 -7.07
N ASN A 690 41.41 -6.94 -5.80
CA ASN A 690 41.65 -7.87 -4.68
C ASN A 690 40.63 -8.99 -4.65
N THR A 691 39.38 -8.67 -4.92
CA THR A 691 38.30 -9.67 -4.97
C THR A 691 38.48 -10.60 -6.15
N LEU A 692 38.82 -10.06 -7.33
CA LEU A 692 39.10 -10.87 -8.53
C LEU A 692 40.28 -11.81 -8.32
N LYS A 693 41.31 -11.35 -7.61
CA LYS A 693 42.48 -12.17 -7.29
C LYS A 693 42.12 -13.33 -6.34
N ALA A 694 41.26 -13.07 -5.37
CA ALA A 694 40.75 -14.09 -4.42
C ALA A 694 39.77 -15.05 -5.11
N HIS A 695 39.02 -14.61 -6.08
CA HIS A 695 38.00 -15.39 -6.79
C HIS A 695 38.14 -15.21 -8.31
N PRO A 696 39.13 -15.84 -8.95
CA PRO A 696 39.40 -15.63 -10.39
C PRO A 696 38.28 -16.03 -11.34
N ASP A 697 37.38 -16.90 -10.89
CA ASP A 697 36.21 -17.40 -11.62
C ASP A 697 34.99 -16.46 -11.54
N TRP A 698 35.01 -15.46 -10.65
CA TRP A 698 33.94 -14.47 -10.57
C TRP A 698 34.10 -13.40 -11.66
N LYS A 699 32.96 -12.94 -12.18
CA LYS A 699 32.90 -11.81 -13.09
C LYS A 699 32.87 -10.52 -12.28
N ILE A 700 34.01 -9.87 -12.12
CA ILE A 700 34.12 -8.60 -11.41
C ILE A 700 34.41 -7.48 -12.43
N GLU A 701 33.40 -6.68 -12.68
CA GLU A 701 33.45 -5.52 -13.58
C GLU A 701 32.81 -4.32 -12.87
N PRO A 702 33.57 -3.48 -12.17
CA PRO A 702 33.02 -2.33 -11.45
C PRO A 702 32.19 -1.42 -12.33
N GLU A 703 31.06 -0.98 -11.83
CA GLU A 703 30.19 0.03 -12.42
C GLU A 703 30.25 1.27 -11.56
N ILE A 704 30.92 2.33 -12.07
CA ILE A 704 31.10 3.59 -11.35
C ILE A 704 30.07 4.60 -11.88
N MET A 705 29.28 5.16 -10.98
CA MET A 705 28.19 6.07 -11.31
C MET A 705 28.47 7.48 -10.77
N ILE A 706 28.44 8.46 -11.66
CA ILE A 706 28.62 9.86 -11.33
C ILE A 706 27.24 10.50 -11.11
N PRO A 707 26.97 11.05 -9.91
CA PRO A 707 25.68 11.68 -9.61
C PRO A 707 25.57 13.11 -10.13
N LEU A 708 24.34 13.57 -10.33
CA LEU A 708 23.94 14.97 -10.53
C LEU A 708 24.48 15.63 -11.81
N ILE A 709 24.77 14.85 -12.83
CA ILE A 709 25.23 15.38 -14.10
C ILE A 709 24.12 16.16 -14.81
N GLY A 710 24.41 17.39 -15.21
CA GLY A 710 23.51 18.23 -15.98
C GLY A 710 24.08 18.64 -17.34
N ASP A 711 25.40 18.63 -17.48
CA ASP A 711 26.12 19.01 -18.69
C ASP A 711 27.18 17.96 -19.04
N ILE A 712 27.33 17.68 -20.35
CA ILE A 712 28.30 16.69 -20.82
C ILE A 712 29.72 17.02 -20.38
N LYS A 713 30.06 18.32 -20.25
CA LYS A 713 31.40 18.74 -19.83
C LYS A 713 31.69 18.41 -18.36
N GLU A 714 30.66 18.40 -17.51
CA GLU A 714 30.81 17.91 -16.13
C GLU A 714 31.19 16.43 -16.14
N LEU A 715 30.50 15.62 -16.94
CA LEU A 715 30.79 14.21 -17.05
C LEU A 715 32.19 13.95 -17.63
N LYS A 716 32.57 14.66 -18.69
CA LYS A 716 33.93 14.55 -19.29
C LYS A 716 35.01 14.85 -18.26
N PHE A 717 34.85 15.92 -17.47
CA PHE A 717 35.81 16.31 -16.45
C PHE A 717 35.97 15.21 -15.38
N VAL A 718 34.89 14.78 -14.78
CA VAL A 718 34.92 13.77 -13.71
C VAL A 718 35.36 12.40 -14.26
N LYS A 719 34.82 11.98 -15.43
CA LYS A 719 35.20 10.73 -16.08
C LYS A 719 36.70 10.66 -16.37
N LYS A 720 37.32 11.77 -16.77
CA LYS A 720 38.76 11.80 -17.03
C LYS A 720 39.53 11.45 -15.77
N VAL A 721 39.18 12.05 -14.63
CA VAL A 721 39.79 11.73 -13.33
C VAL A 721 39.63 10.24 -13.00
N VAL A 722 38.42 9.70 -13.18
CA VAL A 722 38.09 8.30 -12.88
C VAL A 722 38.89 7.35 -13.79
N VAL A 723 38.89 7.59 -15.11
CA VAL A 723 39.55 6.74 -16.08
C VAL A 723 41.05 6.76 -15.89
N ASP A 724 41.68 7.94 -15.76
CA ASP A 724 43.11 8.06 -15.54
C ASP A 724 43.54 7.30 -14.28
N THR A 725 42.75 7.41 -13.20
CA THR A 725 43.02 6.72 -11.94
C THR A 725 42.81 5.20 -12.05
N ALA A 726 41.67 4.77 -12.60
CA ALA A 726 41.34 3.37 -12.74
C ALA A 726 42.32 2.63 -13.66
N ASP A 727 42.67 3.21 -14.79
CA ASP A 727 43.62 2.62 -15.74
C ASP A 727 45.01 2.46 -15.15
N ALA A 728 45.48 3.47 -14.39
CA ALA A 728 46.75 3.39 -13.69
C ALA A 728 46.79 2.29 -12.63
N GLU A 729 45.71 2.14 -11.83
CA GLU A 729 45.61 1.09 -10.80
C GLU A 729 45.54 -0.30 -11.39
N ILE A 730 44.79 -0.49 -12.47
CA ILE A 730 44.65 -1.79 -13.16
C ILE A 730 46.01 -2.17 -13.79
N LYS A 731 46.66 -1.24 -14.43
CA LYS A 731 48.00 -1.44 -14.99
C LYS A 731 49.00 -1.83 -13.93
N ALA A 732 49.03 -1.11 -12.80
CA ALA A 732 49.94 -1.37 -11.69
C ALA A 732 49.75 -2.76 -11.10
N ALA A 733 48.51 -3.30 -11.13
CA ALA A 733 48.18 -4.66 -10.69
C ALA A 733 48.46 -5.74 -11.74
N GLY A 734 48.87 -5.35 -12.95
CA GLY A 734 49.07 -6.29 -14.03
C GLY A 734 47.82 -7.02 -14.50
N SER A 735 46.66 -6.41 -14.31
CA SER A 735 45.35 -6.99 -14.61
C SER A 735 44.79 -6.47 -15.94
N ASN A 736 43.83 -7.22 -16.47
CA ASN A 736 43.01 -6.81 -17.62
C ASN A 736 41.54 -6.60 -17.23
N MET A 737 41.26 -6.34 -15.96
CA MET A 737 39.93 -6.12 -15.46
C MET A 737 39.24 -4.97 -16.21
N LYS A 738 38.00 -5.18 -16.59
CA LYS A 738 37.15 -4.18 -17.23
C LYS A 738 36.32 -3.45 -16.18
N TYR A 739 35.91 -2.24 -16.47
CA TYR A 739 35.01 -1.46 -15.67
C TYR A 739 34.18 -0.53 -16.56
N GLU A 740 33.07 -0.02 -16.04
CA GLU A 740 32.22 0.94 -16.73
C GLU A 740 32.08 2.22 -15.91
N VAL A 741 31.99 3.35 -16.61
CA VAL A 741 31.67 4.65 -16.04
C VAL A 741 30.36 5.11 -16.65
N GLY A 742 29.35 5.30 -15.81
CA GLY A 742 28.04 5.80 -16.21
C GLY A 742 27.58 6.95 -15.32
N THR A 743 26.36 7.35 -15.52
CA THR A 743 25.81 8.50 -14.76
C THR A 743 24.40 8.23 -14.29
N MET A 744 24.03 8.88 -13.19
CA MET A 744 22.66 9.01 -12.77
C MET A 744 21.99 10.10 -13.61
N ILE A 745 20.84 9.76 -14.19
CA ILE A 745 19.96 10.73 -14.84
C ILE A 745 18.95 11.18 -13.82
N GLU A 746 19.13 12.34 -13.25
CA GLU A 746 18.29 12.88 -12.17
C GLU A 746 18.02 14.38 -12.33
N ILE A 747 18.65 15.02 -13.31
CA ILE A 747 18.37 16.41 -13.67
C ILE A 747 17.63 16.40 -15.01
N PRO A 748 16.49 17.13 -15.13
CA PRO A 748 15.73 17.17 -16.39
C PRO A 748 16.58 17.54 -17.62
N ARG A 749 17.54 18.44 -17.47
CA ARG A 749 18.44 18.82 -18.57
C ARG A 749 19.26 17.63 -19.07
N ALA A 750 19.71 16.75 -18.17
CA ALA A 750 20.44 15.54 -18.57
C ALA A 750 19.56 14.60 -19.39
N ALA A 751 18.29 14.43 -19.04
CA ALA A 751 17.35 13.64 -19.80
C ALA A 751 17.12 14.23 -21.20
N LEU A 752 16.97 15.54 -21.28
CA LEU A 752 16.79 16.25 -22.56
C LEU A 752 18.02 16.19 -23.46
N THR A 753 19.20 16.12 -22.90
CA THR A 753 20.48 16.05 -23.62
C THR A 753 21.14 14.67 -23.54
N ALA A 754 20.35 13.63 -23.35
CA ALA A 754 20.83 12.26 -23.13
C ALA A 754 21.67 11.72 -24.29
N ASN A 755 21.45 12.17 -25.53
CA ASN A 755 22.30 11.88 -26.67
C ASN A 755 23.74 12.33 -26.48
N GLN A 756 23.94 13.52 -25.87
CA GLN A 756 25.29 14.03 -25.56
C GLN A 756 25.89 13.22 -24.39
N ILE A 757 25.12 13.02 -23.35
CA ILE A 757 25.56 12.29 -22.15
C ILE A 757 25.98 10.86 -22.49
N ALA A 758 25.23 10.16 -23.33
CA ALA A 758 25.51 8.79 -23.76
C ALA A 758 26.79 8.65 -24.59
N SER A 759 27.31 9.73 -25.16
CA SER A 759 28.61 9.68 -25.87
C SER A 759 29.75 9.36 -24.90
N GLU A 760 29.59 9.67 -23.63
CA GLU A 760 30.58 9.44 -22.57
C GLU A 760 30.12 8.39 -21.54
N ALA A 761 28.82 8.32 -21.22
CA ALA A 761 28.29 7.40 -20.24
C ALA A 761 28.02 6.01 -20.87
N GLU A 762 28.50 4.97 -20.22
CA GLU A 762 28.32 3.58 -20.65
C GLU A 762 27.00 2.98 -20.11
N PHE A 763 26.40 3.59 -19.09
CA PHE A 763 25.08 3.25 -18.58
C PHE A 763 24.37 4.47 -17.98
N PHE A 764 23.05 4.38 -17.92
CA PHE A 764 22.19 5.35 -17.22
C PHE A 764 21.51 4.67 -16.05
N CYS A 765 21.39 5.39 -14.93
CA CYS A 765 20.53 5.00 -13.83
C CYS A 765 19.65 6.22 -13.49
N PHE A 766 18.33 6.03 -13.55
CA PHE A 766 17.40 7.12 -13.24
C PHE A 766 17.26 7.29 -11.73
N GLY A 767 17.70 8.44 -11.22
CA GLY A 767 17.51 8.87 -9.83
C GLY A 767 16.18 9.59 -9.73
N THR A 768 15.10 8.84 -9.68
CA THR A 768 13.75 9.37 -9.82
C THR A 768 13.27 10.23 -8.65
N ASN A 769 13.91 10.15 -7.48
CA ASN A 769 13.59 11.06 -6.39
C ASN A 769 13.95 12.52 -6.77
N ASP A 770 15.17 12.75 -7.20
CA ASP A 770 15.63 14.08 -7.64
C ASP A 770 14.97 14.49 -8.96
N LEU A 771 14.81 13.57 -9.89
CA LEU A 771 14.17 13.85 -11.17
C LEU A 771 12.72 14.31 -10.98
N THR A 772 11.99 13.69 -10.07
CA THR A 772 10.62 14.07 -9.70
C THR A 772 10.61 15.45 -9.05
N GLN A 773 11.51 15.69 -8.08
CA GLN A 773 11.64 16.96 -7.38
C GLN A 773 11.87 18.13 -8.34
N MET A 774 12.79 17.95 -9.27
CA MET A 774 13.16 19.01 -10.21
C MET A 774 12.12 19.19 -11.34
N THR A 775 11.44 18.12 -11.72
CA THR A 775 10.41 18.17 -12.76
C THR A 775 9.15 18.87 -12.25
N TYR A 776 8.72 18.57 -11.02
CA TYR A 776 7.60 19.25 -10.39
C TYR A 776 7.95 20.62 -9.82
N GLY A 777 9.22 20.85 -9.50
CA GLY A 777 9.66 22.13 -8.94
C GLY A 777 9.34 22.33 -7.46
N PHE A 778 9.19 21.25 -6.69
CA PHE A 778 9.03 21.33 -5.24
C PHE A 778 9.91 20.30 -4.51
N SER A 779 10.25 20.63 -3.27
CA SER A 779 11.11 19.80 -2.43
C SER A 779 10.34 18.59 -1.89
N ARG A 780 10.96 17.43 -1.95
CA ARG A 780 10.45 16.21 -1.32
C ARG A 780 10.21 16.41 0.18
N ASP A 781 11.12 17.08 0.85
CA ASP A 781 11.06 17.29 2.30
C ASP A 781 9.98 18.30 2.71
N ASP A 782 9.65 19.25 1.83
CA ASP A 782 8.66 20.30 2.11
C ASP A 782 7.27 19.99 1.57
N SER A 783 7.12 19.00 0.69
CA SER A 783 5.86 18.70 0.00
C SER A 783 4.72 18.29 0.95
N GLY A 784 5.04 17.70 2.09
CA GLY A 784 4.06 17.33 3.12
C GLY A 784 3.20 18.50 3.60
N LYS A 785 3.69 19.73 3.45
CA LYS A 785 2.96 20.94 3.86
C LYS A 785 1.72 21.23 2.99
N PHE A 786 1.68 20.72 1.75
CA PHE A 786 0.60 21.02 0.83
C PHE A 786 -0.01 19.78 0.14
N LEU A 787 0.61 18.63 0.18
CA LEU A 787 0.13 17.42 -0.51
C LEU A 787 -1.27 16.97 -0.04
N GLU A 788 -1.56 17.08 1.27
CA GLU A 788 -2.89 16.74 1.78
C GLU A 788 -3.97 17.60 1.14
N ALA A 789 -3.74 18.90 1.01
CA ALA A 789 -4.66 19.80 0.34
C ALA A 789 -4.82 19.45 -1.15
N TYR A 790 -3.74 18.98 -1.79
CA TYR A 790 -3.78 18.53 -3.19
C TYR A 790 -4.62 17.25 -3.35
N TYR A 791 -4.55 16.34 -2.38
CA TYR A 791 -5.38 15.14 -2.38
C TYR A 791 -6.87 15.49 -2.17
N GLU A 792 -7.16 16.38 -1.23
CA GLU A 792 -8.52 16.84 -0.96
C GLU A 792 -9.13 17.58 -2.16
N ALA A 793 -8.32 18.40 -2.84
CA ALA A 793 -8.72 19.12 -4.04
C ALA A 793 -8.69 18.24 -5.31
N LYS A 794 -8.29 16.97 -5.19
CA LYS A 794 -8.17 16.01 -6.30
C LYS A 794 -7.22 16.46 -7.42
N ILE A 795 -6.20 17.21 -7.04
CA ILE A 795 -5.12 17.61 -7.96
C ILE A 795 -4.16 16.43 -8.15
N PHE A 796 -3.78 15.75 -7.06
CA PHE A 796 -3.02 14.51 -7.09
C PHE A 796 -3.84 13.37 -6.46
N GLU A 797 -3.76 12.20 -7.06
CA GLU A 797 -4.31 10.95 -6.48
C GLU A 797 -3.28 10.23 -5.60
N ASN A 798 -2.00 10.41 -5.89
CA ASN A 798 -0.90 9.72 -5.20
C ASN A 798 0.26 10.69 -4.93
N ASP A 799 1.10 10.30 -3.97
CA ASP A 799 2.37 10.97 -3.72
C ASP A 799 3.34 10.65 -4.88
N PRO A 800 3.80 11.67 -5.64
CA PRO A 800 4.69 11.44 -6.78
C PRO A 800 6.08 10.92 -6.39
N PHE A 801 6.45 11.00 -5.11
CA PHE A 801 7.71 10.41 -4.61
C PHE A 801 7.55 8.94 -4.23
N ALA A 802 6.35 8.47 -3.96
CA ALA A 802 6.06 7.07 -3.68
C ALA A 802 5.71 6.30 -4.96
N LYS A 803 4.97 6.92 -5.85
CA LYS A 803 4.50 6.35 -7.11
C LYS A 803 4.94 7.23 -8.27
N LEU A 804 5.65 6.63 -9.22
CA LEU A 804 6.25 7.37 -10.34
C LEU A 804 5.20 8.12 -11.16
N ASP A 805 5.46 9.42 -11.38
CA ASP A 805 4.74 10.23 -12.36
C ASP A 805 5.09 9.73 -13.78
N GLN A 806 4.18 9.01 -14.39
CA GLN A 806 4.40 8.44 -15.71
C GLN A 806 4.22 9.47 -16.83
N THR A 807 3.56 10.58 -16.56
CA THR A 807 3.24 11.62 -17.55
C THR A 807 4.43 12.57 -17.79
N GLY A 808 4.96 13.18 -16.75
CA GLY A 808 6.06 14.14 -16.85
C GLY A 808 7.43 13.50 -16.69
N VAL A 809 7.68 12.91 -15.51
CA VAL A 809 8.95 12.24 -15.22
C VAL A 809 9.15 11.05 -16.15
N GLY A 810 8.09 10.26 -16.36
CA GLY A 810 8.14 9.11 -17.27
C GLY A 810 8.44 9.49 -18.70
N LEU A 811 7.93 10.62 -19.19
CA LEU A 811 8.26 11.12 -20.51
C LEU A 811 9.75 11.48 -20.63
N LEU A 812 10.31 12.11 -19.62
CA LEU A 812 11.76 12.42 -19.58
C LEU A 812 12.59 11.11 -19.61
N MET A 813 12.17 10.09 -18.90
CA MET A 813 12.84 8.78 -18.90
C MET A 813 12.79 8.14 -20.31
N GLU A 814 11.64 8.13 -20.95
CA GLU A 814 11.48 7.63 -22.32
C GLU A 814 12.37 8.37 -23.31
N MET A 815 12.39 9.69 -23.22
CA MET A 815 13.25 10.54 -24.06
C MET A 815 14.73 10.23 -23.85
N ALA A 816 15.16 10.06 -22.61
CA ALA A 816 16.54 9.76 -22.28
C ALA A 816 16.98 8.39 -22.81
N ILE A 817 16.14 7.37 -22.69
CA ILE A 817 16.42 6.03 -23.20
C ILE A 817 16.54 6.06 -24.73
N GLU A 818 15.58 6.67 -25.41
CA GLU A 818 15.56 6.74 -26.86
C GLU A 818 16.78 7.50 -27.40
N LYS A 819 17.04 8.67 -26.88
CA LYS A 819 18.18 9.50 -27.30
C LYS A 819 19.53 8.84 -26.99
N GLY A 820 19.64 8.23 -25.81
CA GLY A 820 20.86 7.57 -25.36
C GLY A 820 21.19 6.32 -26.18
N LYS A 821 20.22 5.47 -26.42
CA LYS A 821 20.42 4.22 -27.19
C LYS A 821 20.70 4.46 -28.67
N LYS A 822 20.25 5.58 -29.24
CA LYS A 822 20.62 5.96 -30.61
C LYS A 822 22.13 6.24 -30.74
N VAL A 823 22.73 6.84 -29.74
CA VAL A 823 24.18 7.15 -29.73
C VAL A 823 25.00 5.94 -29.28
N ARG A 824 24.51 5.24 -28.27
CA ARG A 824 25.17 4.05 -27.71
C ARG A 824 24.19 2.89 -27.61
N PRO A 825 24.08 2.03 -28.64
CA PRO A 825 23.17 0.87 -28.61
C PRO A 825 23.40 -0.10 -27.45
N SER A 826 24.64 -0.15 -26.92
CA SER A 826 25.02 -0.98 -25.78
C SER A 826 24.67 -0.37 -24.42
N LEU A 827 24.09 0.84 -24.40
CA LEU A 827 23.71 1.52 -23.18
C LEU A 827 22.69 0.71 -22.39
N HIS A 828 23.02 0.35 -21.16
CA HIS A 828 22.02 -0.25 -20.27
C HIS A 828 21.47 0.80 -19.32
N CYS A 829 20.18 0.65 -19.00
CA CYS A 829 19.43 1.63 -18.22
C CYS A 829 18.71 0.95 -17.06
N GLY A 830 18.76 1.58 -15.91
CA GLY A 830 18.06 1.12 -14.72
C GLY A 830 17.44 2.27 -13.94
N ILE A 831 16.74 1.93 -12.87
CA ILE A 831 16.15 2.88 -11.93
C ILE A 831 16.56 2.51 -10.51
N CYS A 832 16.86 3.49 -9.68
CA CYS A 832 17.29 3.25 -8.30
C CYS A 832 16.56 4.12 -7.25
N GLY A 833 15.62 4.97 -7.65
CA GLY A 833 14.79 5.74 -6.74
C GLY A 833 13.82 4.86 -5.95
N GLU A 834 13.09 5.44 -5.01
CA GLU A 834 12.07 4.74 -4.21
C GLU A 834 11.04 4.01 -5.08
N HIS A 835 10.82 4.50 -6.29
CA HIS A 835 9.89 3.94 -7.26
C HIS A 835 10.27 2.52 -7.73
N GLY A 836 11.54 2.12 -7.61
CA GLY A 836 12.00 0.80 -8.04
C GLY A 836 11.37 -0.38 -7.31
N GLY A 837 10.75 -0.15 -6.16
CA GLY A 837 10.02 -1.15 -5.40
C GLY A 837 8.50 -1.01 -5.47
N ASP A 838 7.97 -0.03 -6.21
CA ASP A 838 6.53 0.16 -6.40
C ASP A 838 6.03 -0.63 -7.61
N PRO A 839 5.02 -1.51 -7.45
CA PRO A 839 4.57 -2.39 -8.54
C PRO A 839 4.16 -1.67 -9.82
N THR A 840 3.42 -0.57 -9.72
CA THR A 840 2.96 0.18 -10.91
C THR A 840 4.12 0.88 -11.62
N SER A 841 5.09 1.35 -10.86
CA SER A 841 6.31 1.97 -11.39
C SER A 841 7.20 0.93 -12.08
N VAL A 842 7.31 -0.27 -11.49
CA VAL A 842 8.03 -1.41 -12.10
C VAL A 842 7.40 -1.81 -13.42
N GLU A 843 6.08 -1.88 -13.49
CA GLU A 843 5.35 -2.17 -14.73
C GLU A 843 5.66 -1.13 -15.82
N PHE A 844 5.65 0.14 -15.46
CA PHE A 844 6.02 1.23 -16.37
C PHE A 844 7.48 1.10 -16.83
N CYS A 845 8.42 0.79 -15.93
CA CYS A 845 9.83 0.59 -16.27
C CYS A 845 10.01 -0.56 -17.27
N ASP A 846 9.27 -1.64 -17.12
CA ASP A 846 9.27 -2.75 -18.09
C ASP A 846 8.77 -2.29 -19.47
N LYS A 847 7.68 -1.54 -19.48
CA LYS A 847 7.04 -1.03 -20.69
C LYS A 847 7.96 -0.11 -21.50
N ILE A 848 8.70 0.78 -20.82
CA ILE A 848 9.60 1.71 -21.51
C ILE A 848 10.97 1.12 -21.85
N GLY A 849 11.20 -0.14 -21.49
CA GLY A 849 12.40 -0.89 -21.91
C GLY A 849 13.62 -0.73 -21.01
N LEU A 850 13.46 -0.45 -19.73
CA LEU A 850 14.57 -0.51 -18.77
C LEU A 850 15.13 -1.93 -18.69
N ASP A 851 16.41 -2.06 -18.37
CA ASP A 851 17.08 -3.34 -18.23
C ASP A 851 16.93 -3.92 -16.81
N TYR A 852 16.89 -3.06 -15.80
CA TYR A 852 16.68 -3.47 -14.41
C TYR A 852 15.98 -2.39 -13.60
N VAL A 853 15.40 -2.83 -12.49
CA VAL A 853 14.96 -1.98 -11.40
C VAL A 853 15.80 -2.28 -10.17
N SER A 854 16.05 -1.27 -9.32
CA SER A 854 16.80 -1.43 -8.08
C SER A 854 15.99 -0.88 -6.92
N CYS A 855 15.89 -1.64 -5.84
CA CYS A 855 15.07 -1.30 -4.68
C CYS A 855 15.71 -1.76 -3.38
N SER A 856 15.14 -1.35 -2.25
CA SER A 856 15.58 -1.81 -0.94
C SER A 856 15.48 -3.34 -0.83
N PRO A 857 16.31 -4.00 0.01
CA PRO A 857 16.37 -5.47 0.05
C PRO A 857 15.03 -6.18 0.22
N PHE A 858 14.19 -5.69 1.13
CA PHE A 858 12.89 -6.32 1.42
C PHE A 858 11.85 -6.11 0.32
N ARG A 859 12.08 -5.19 -0.61
CA ARG A 859 11.20 -4.98 -1.77
C ARG A 859 11.58 -5.82 -2.99
N VAL A 860 12.71 -6.52 -2.93
CA VAL A 860 13.17 -7.35 -4.05
C VAL A 860 12.13 -8.38 -4.49
N PRO A 861 11.49 -9.16 -3.59
CA PRO A 861 10.45 -10.09 -4.02
C PRO A 861 9.25 -9.40 -4.68
N ILE A 862 8.86 -8.25 -4.16
CA ILE A 862 7.76 -7.44 -4.72
C ILE A 862 8.09 -7.01 -6.15
N ALA A 863 9.29 -6.48 -6.37
CA ALA A 863 9.76 -6.05 -7.69
C ALA A 863 9.86 -7.22 -8.67
N ARG A 864 10.33 -8.38 -8.23
CA ARG A 864 10.42 -9.60 -9.05
C ARG A 864 9.03 -10.04 -9.52
N LEU A 865 8.08 -10.08 -8.62
CA LEU A 865 6.70 -10.44 -8.95
C LEU A 865 6.04 -9.42 -9.87
N ALA A 866 6.20 -8.13 -9.57
CA ALA A 866 5.67 -7.05 -10.41
C ALA A 866 6.25 -7.08 -11.83
N ALA A 867 7.56 -7.32 -11.95
CA ALA A 867 8.23 -7.47 -13.25
C ALA A 867 7.70 -8.66 -14.06
N ALA A 868 7.45 -9.79 -13.38
CA ALA A 868 6.85 -10.96 -14.02
C ALA A 868 5.42 -10.67 -14.50
N GLN A 869 4.63 -10.02 -13.69
CA GLN A 869 3.26 -9.64 -14.07
C GLN A 869 3.25 -8.70 -15.27
N ALA A 870 4.16 -7.74 -15.31
CA ALA A 870 4.30 -6.82 -16.44
C ALA A 870 4.63 -7.56 -17.74
N ALA A 871 5.59 -8.48 -17.69
CA ALA A 871 6.00 -9.28 -18.84
C ALA A 871 4.87 -10.20 -19.36
N ILE A 872 4.13 -10.82 -18.43
CA ILE A 872 3.01 -11.69 -18.76
C ILE A 872 1.87 -10.91 -19.43
N LYS A 873 1.52 -9.75 -18.88
CA LYS A 873 0.47 -8.88 -19.44
C LYS A 873 0.77 -8.42 -20.86
N ASP A 874 2.04 -8.16 -21.15
CA ASP A 874 2.49 -7.72 -22.46
C ASP A 874 2.73 -8.88 -23.44
N GLY A 875 2.56 -10.12 -23.02
CA GLY A 875 2.80 -11.31 -23.85
C GLY A 875 4.26 -11.51 -24.23
N ARG A 876 5.19 -10.93 -23.49
CA ARG A 876 6.64 -11.02 -23.71
C ARG A 876 7.25 -12.17 -22.91
N ASN A 877 6.93 -13.39 -23.27
CA ASN A 877 7.45 -14.59 -22.56
C ASN A 877 8.31 -15.44 -23.48
#